data_f89d0e0f62b3b444eb9124430a887fdf
#
_entry.id   f89d0e0f62b3b444eb9124430a887fdf
#
_cell.length_a   1.000
_cell.length_b   1.000
_cell.length_c   1.000
_cell.angle_alpha   90.00
_cell.angle_beta   90.00
_cell.angle_gamma   90.00
#
_symmetry.space_group_name_H-M   'P 1'
#
loop_
_entity.id
_entity.type
_entity.pdbx_description
1 polymer ?
#
loop_
_entity_poly.entity_id
_entity_poly.type
_entity_poly.pdbx_seq_one_letter_code
_entity_poly.pdbx_strand_id
1 'polypeptide(L)'
;MDVLRFRAPGRALPLAALLARAAPFVEADALAQELRAGGLRVRASGGPVLRDPAQRVEPGTQIEWSHPPAMGAGDENLASPHAPGSADLRYLALGPAPPWAAGVLTDPDAREGPTLRFRRSEVRGGVAELELELSAGGPETIRRRLSAAGFPLLGDARFGGVLIEGGLRLRPALLPESALEPAPLGWWPSEPVFAPELSSAGSVGEGACLEVSQASLRALSRGHPWILTDSETGDTGRFRPGALVWIRAAEGGARATRSTLARIEGKGSIAARVWARDVAKPREAPSVEARVARALRRRAQLISPLPSAKRTDAFRLIHGEADGLPGLAIDRLGPLLRVVASCRSCEGFEDRALDAVVDAMSSELGSDPPVVRVAHLREGPSGALRAVELIRGKRPPLGPEPLAAERLRVCERGLSFWIEPGLARPEQPSPGVGLFLDQRENRARLAALARAGGRWLNLFAHTGGFTTALLAAGAQEVVSVDLSAAYLRWLEENLALNDLSSPRHRAVRGDGRRVLARMPAAERFDGIVIDPPTAAAAGRRFWSVRRDLAPLVGSALRRLVPGGTLLVCRNDRAMRGALARLVEEEATHASVALARLESAPPGPDFPSLPGFPEGDPFEGVLAQRSAGGGRSRSEGVGGMGQGGRRARHRSGASGELL
;
A
#
# COMPACT_ATOMS: atom_id res chain seq x y z
N MET A 1 16.36 -26.12 19.94
CA MET A 1 16.64 -25.43 21.24
C MET A 1 15.51 -24.45 21.43
N ASP A 2 14.68 -24.70 22.43
CA ASP A 2 13.54 -23.81 22.69
C ASP A 2 14.06 -22.51 23.30
N VAL A 3 13.90 -21.43 22.56
CA VAL A 3 14.18 -20.07 23.03
C VAL A 3 12.86 -19.35 23.18
N LEU A 4 12.48 -19.03 24.41
CA LEU A 4 11.32 -18.21 24.70
C LEU A 4 11.66 -16.74 24.45
N ARG A 5 10.87 -16.04 23.63
CA ARG A 5 11.01 -14.61 23.34
C ARG A 5 9.76 -13.86 23.74
N PHE A 6 9.91 -12.83 24.55
CA PHE A 6 8.79 -12.01 25.03
C PHE A 6 9.24 -10.57 25.29
N ARG A 7 8.28 -9.65 25.44
CA ARG A 7 8.54 -8.24 25.72
C ARG A 7 8.16 -7.86 27.13
N ALA A 8 8.96 -7.00 27.73
CA ALA A 8 8.62 -6.33 28.98
C ALA A 8 7.35 -5.48 28.82
N PRO A 9 6.45 -5.45 29.83
CA PRO A 9 5.22 -4.64 29.82
C PRO A 9 5.51 -3.13 29.86
N GLY A 10 4.45 -2.30 29.82
CA GLY A 10 4.53 -0.84 29.75
C GLY A 10 5.16 -0.12 30.94
N ARG A 11 5.61 -0.85 31.98
CA ARG A 11 6.41 -0.33 33.09
C ARG A 11 7.65 -1.18 33.33
N ALA A 12 8.72 -0.56 33.85
CA ALA A 12 9.94 -1.27 34.20
C ALA A 12 9.69 -2.24 35.37
N LEU A 13 10.07 -3.50 35.20
CA LEU A 13 9.95 -4.57 36.21
C LEU A 13 11.30 -5.18 36.54
N PRO A 14 11.51 -5.68 37.80
CA PRO A 14 12.64 -6.52 38.10
C PRO A 14 12.66 -7.77 37.20
N LEU A 15 13.84 -8.20 36.76
CA LEU A 15 14.01 -9.35 35.87
C LEU A 15 13.33 -10.61 36.42
N ALA A 16 13.49 -10.93 37.70
CA ALA A 16 12.84 -12.08 38.31
C ALA A 16 11.31 -12.03 38.23
N ALA A 17 10.72 -10.85 38.49
CA ALA A 17 9.28 -10.65 38.36
C ALA A 17 8.80 -10.79 36.91
N LEU A 18 9.63 -10.36 35.95
CA LEU A 18 9.34 -10.50 34.54
C LEU A 18 9.37 -11.97 34.09
N LEU A 19 10.37 -12.74 34.54
CA LEU A 19 10.48 -14.18 34.26
C LEU A 19 9.34 -14.98 34.94
N ALA A 20 8.94 -14.63 36.15
CA ALA A 20 7.80 -15.25 36.82
C ALA A 20 6.49 -15.04 36.05
N ARG A 21 6.33 -13.93 35.36
CA ARG A 21 5.19 -13.70 34.45
C ARG A 21 5.27 -14.56 33.20
N ALA A 22 6.48 -14.88 32.71
CA ALA A 22 6.69 -15.75 31.55
C ALA A 22 6.54 -17.25 31.89
N ALA A 23 6.80 -17.61 33.14
CA ALA A 23 6.66 -18.96 33.68
C ALA A 23 5.86 -18.92 35.01
N PRO A 24 4.55 -18.66 34.98
CA PRO A 24 3.72 -18.44 36.17
C PRO A 24 3.59 -19.66 37.09
N PHE A 25 4.05 -20.83 36.63
CA PHE A 25 4.11 -22.09 37.39
C PHE A 25 5.43 -22.26 38.17
N VAL A 26 6.36 -21.31 38.10
CA VAL A 26 7.63 -21.32 38.85
C VAL A 26 7.67 -20.12 39.79
N GLU A 27 7.97 -20.37 41.06
CA GLU A 27 8.09 -19.33 42.08
C GLU A 27 9.17 -18.29 41.71
N ALA A 28 8.86 -17.00 41.88
CA ALA A 28 9.76 -15.90 41.53
C ALA A 28 11.11 -15.98 42.26
N ASP A 29 11.10 -16.45 43.52
CA ASP A 29 12.30 -16.62 44.34
C ASP A 29 13.21 -17.75 43.82
N ALA A 30 12.61 -18.84 43.33
CA ALA A 30 13.35 -19.93 42.68
C ALA A 30 14.01 -19.45 41.38
N LEU A 31 13.30 -18.69 40.54
CA LEU A 31 13.88 -18.06 39.34
C LEU A 31 15.00 -17.07 39.67
N ALA A 32 14.84 -16.30 40.75
CA ALA A 32 15.87 -15.37 41.22
C ALA A 32 17.13 -16.09 41.70
N GLN A 33 16.98 -17.23 42.37
CA GLN A 33 18.08 -18.06 42.82
C GLN A 33 18.85 -18.67 41.63
N GLU A 34 18.14 -19.23 40.68
CA GLU A 34 18.69 -19.82 39.45
C GLU A 34 19.40 -18.78 38.56
N LEU A 35 18.89 -17.55 38.48
CA LEU A 35 19.56 -16.43 37.79
C LEU A 35 20.91 -16.13 38.42
N ARG A 36 20.98 -16.00 39.77
CA ARG A 36 22.21 -15.73 40.51
C ARG A 36 23.21 -16.87 40.35
N ALA A 37 22.74 -18.11 40.37
CA ALA A 37 23.57 -19.31 40.17
C ALA A 37 24.07 -19.48 38.73
N GLY A 38 23.52 -18.73 37.78
CA GLY A 38 23.85 -18.81 36.36
C GLY A 38 23.21 -20.02 35.64
N GLY A 39 22.25 -20.68 36.29
CA GLY A 39 21.48 -21.79 35.73
C GLY A 39 20.52 -21.34 34.61
N LEU A 40 20.05 -20.09 34.65
CA LEU A 40 19.20 -19.53 33.61
C LEU A 40 20.00 -18.69 32.62
N ARG A 41 19.77 -18.90 31.31
CA ARG A 41 20.36 -18.11 30.23
C ARG A 41 19.34 -17.13 29.66
N VAL A 42 19.32 -15.94 30.21
CA VAL A 42 18.42 -14.85 29.83
C VAL A 42 19.22 -13.66 29.30
N ARG A 43 18.79 -13.06 28.21
CA ARG A 43 19.41 -11.84 27.66
C ARG A 43 18.37 -10.91 27.06
N ALA A 44 18.67 -9.62 27.02
CA ALA A 44 18.00 -8.71 26.11
C ALA A 44 18.39 -9.07 24.66
N SER A 45 17.46 -9.00 23.73
CA SER A 45 17.72 -9.39 22.33
C SER A 45 18.88 -8.55 21.76
N GLY A 46 19.95 -9.24 21.32
CA GLY A 46 21.18 -8.58 20.86
C GLY A 46 22.10 -8.03 21.96
N GLY A 47 21.75 -8.20 23.24
CA GLY A 47 22.49 -7.66 24.39
C GLY A 47 23.19 -8.72 25.25
N PRO A 48 23.78 -8.27 26.38
CA PRO A 48 24.48 -9.16 27.31
C PRO A 48 23.53 -10.11 28.04
N VAL A 49 24.10 -11.17 28.61
CA VAL A 49 23.36 -12.09 29.50
C VAL A 49 23.00 -11.36 30.79
N LEU A 50 21.73 -11.40 31.16
CA LEU A 50 21.15 -10.81 32.36
C LEU A 50 21.24 -11.82 33.51
N ARG A 51 21.78 -11.43 34.65
CA ARG A 51 21.99 -12.31 35.83
C ARG A 51 21.47 -11.73 37.14
N ASP A 52 21.28 -10.42 37.20
CA ASP A 52 20.77 -9.78 38.40
C ASP A 52 19.23 -9.85 38.45
N PRO A 53 18.64 -10.60 39.37
CA PRO A 53 17.18 -10.70 39.51
C PRO A 53 16.49 -9.35 39.81
N ALA A 54 17.20 -8.43 40.43
CA ALA A 54 16.68 -7.12 40.78
C ALA A 54 16.84 -6.09 39.65
N GLN A 55 17.65 -6.40 38.64
CA GLN A 55 17.83 -5.52 37.47
C GLN A 55 16.49 -5.15 36.88
N ARG A 56 16.21 -3.88 36.76
CA ARG A 56 14.99 -3.40 36.13
C ARG A 56 15.13 -3.50 34.61
N VAL A 57 14.11 -4.10 34.00
CA VAL A 57 14.00 -4.23 32.56
C VAL A 57 13.02 -3.18 32.05
N GLU A 58 13.48 -2.33 31.14
CA GLU A 58 12.71 -1.22 30.61
C GLU A 58 11.53 -1.70 29.75
N PRO A 59 10.42 -0.93 29.69
CA PRO A 59 9.26 -1.25 28.89
C PRO A 59 9.62 -1.50 27.42
N GLY A 60 9.01 -2.54 26.83
CA GLY A 60 9.24 -2.88 25.43
C GLY A 60 10.51 -3.67 25.15
N THR A 61 11.44 -3.80 26.12
CA THR A 61 12.66 -4.62 25.95
C THR A 61 12.30 -6.06 25.57
N GLN A 62 12.87 -6.53 24.48
CA GLN A 62 12.71 -7.93 24.07
C GLN A 62 13.70 -8.81 24.82
N ILE A 63 13.17 -9.81 25.53
CA ILE A 63 13.93 -10.79 26.30
C ILE A 63 13.98 -12.12 25.55
N GLU A 64 15.15 -12.73 25.51
CA GLU A 64 15.36 -14.09 25.04
C GLU A 64 15.77 -14.97 26.22
N TRP A 65 15.02 -16.02 26.46
CA TRP A 65 15.29 -17.01 27.51
C TRP A 65 15.55 -18.37 26.86
N SER A 66 16.81 -18.81 26.88
CA SER A 66 17.20 -20.12 26.35
C SER A 66 16.92 -21.20 27.39
N HIS A 67 16.28 -22.28 26.99
CA HIS A 67 15.88 -23.41 27.85
C HIS A 67 15.01 -22.98 29.04
N PRO A 68 13.84 -22.36 28.81
CA PRO A 68 12.90 -22.09 29.88
C PRO A 68 12.42 -23.41 30.50
N PRO A 69 12.00 -23.41 31.77
CA PRO A 69 11.38 -24.59 32.38
C PRO A 69 10.24 -25.11 31.48
N ALA A 70 10.07 -26.42 31.41
CA ALA A 70 8.95 -27.01 30.68
C ALA A 70 7.64 -26.41 31.23
N MET A 71 6.77 -25.96 30.34
CA MET A 71 5.48 -25.40 30.74
C MET A 71 4.69 -26.47 31.46
N GLY A 72 4.35 -26.25 32.73
CA GLY A 72 3.47 -27.12 33.48
C GLY A 72 2.05 -27.08 32.94
N ALA A 73 1.21 -28.03 33.39
CA ALA A 73 -0.15 -28.30 32.93
C ALA A 73 -1.18 -27.15 32.94
N GLY A 74 -0.75 -25.90 33.17
CA GLY A 74 -1.61 -24.71 33.07
C GLY A 74 -2.09 -24.35 31.66
N ASP A 75 -1.44 -24.88 30.61
CA ASP A 75 -1.91 -24.75 29.23
C ASP A 75 -3.04 -25.78 28.88
N GLU A 76 -3.30 -26.77 29.75
CA GLU A 76 -4.34 -27.78 29.54
C GLU A 76 -5.78 -27.22 29.61
N ASN A 77 -5.98 -26.06 30.23
CA ASN A 77 -7.27 -25.36 30.20
C ASN A 77 -7.63 -24.76 28.81
N LEU A 78 -6.73 -24.85 27.84
CA LEU A 78 -6.98 -24.48 26.45
C LEU A 78 -7.29 -25.70 25.56
N ALA A 79 -7.36 -26.89 26.15
CA ALA A 79 -7.79 -28.09 25.43
C ALA A 79 -9.21 -27.89 24.90
N SER A 80 -9.35 -27.99 23.60
CA SER A 80 -10.62 -27.84 22.90
C SER A 80 -11.64 -28.84 23.44
N PRO A 81 -12.82 -28.43 23.87
CA PRO A 81 -13.88 -29.35 24.29
C PRO A 81 -14.59 -30.05 23.13
N HIS A 82 -14.11 -29.87 21.87
CA HIS A 82 -14.83 -30.36 20.70
C HIS A 82 -14.03 -31.35 19.86
N ALA A 83 -14.72 -32.44 19.51
CA ALA A 83 -14.25 -33.47 18.59
C ALA A 83 -14.00 -32.88 17.16
N PRO A 84 -13.06 -33.45 16.38
CA PRO A 84 -12.79 -33.00 15.02
C PRO A 84 -14.03 -33.26 14.15
N GLY A 85 -14.62 -32.20 13.61
CA GLY A 85 -15.72 -32.32 12.64
C GLY A 85 -16.87 -31.33 12.72
N SER A 86 -16.86 -30.35 13.63
CA SER A 86 -17.95 -29.39 13.72
C SER A 86 -17.49 -27.96 13.56
N ALA A 87 -18.31 -27.19 12.86
CA ALA A 87 -18.46 -25.71 12.73
C ALA A 87 -17.34 -24.81 13.27
N ASP A 88 -17.16 -23.69 12.59
CA ASP A 88 -16.23 -22.60 12.91
C ASP A 88 -16.04 -22.38 14.42
N LEU A 89 -14.80 -22.56 14.89
CA LEU A 89 -14.45 -22.40 16.30
C LEU A 89 -14.30 -20.92 16.62
N ARG A 90 -15.05 -20.43 17.59
CA ARG A 90 -15.02 -19.03 18.02
C ARG A 90 -14.22 -18.85 19.30
N TYR A 91 -13.47 -17.75 19.37
CA TYR A 91 -12.63 -17.39 20.50
C TYR A 91 -12.71 -15.88 20.78
N LEU A 92 -12.48 -15.50 22.04
CA LEU A 92 -12.20 -14.13 22.44
C LEU A 92 -10.74 -14.04 22.88
N ALA A 93 -10.07 -12.96 22.46
CA ALA A 93 -8.68 -12.75 22.79
C ALA A 93 -8.37 -11.28 23.03
N LEU A 94 -7.33 -10.99 23.86
CA LEU A 94 -6.76 -9.65 23.95
C LEU A 94 -5.40 -9.63 23.26
N GLY A 95 -5.18 -8.60 22.42
CA GLY A 95 -3.93 -8.39 21.70
C GLY A 95 -3.70 -6.91 21.44
N PRO A 96 -2.56 -6.55 20.84
CA PRO A 96 -2.37 -5.20 20.31
C PRO A 96 -3.54 -4.87 19.39
N ALA A 97 -4.10 -3.66 19.53
CA ALA A 97 -5.22 -3.25 18.68
C ALA A 97 -4.81 -3.22 17.21
N PRO A 98 -5.35 -4.11 16.36
CA PRO A 98 -5.12 -3.99 14.94
C PRO A 98 -5.74 -2.68 14.43
N PRO A 99 -5.16 -2.04 13.41
CA PRO A 99 -5.70 -0.80 12.86
C PRO A 99 -7.04 -0.99 12.15
N TRP A 100 -7.46 -2.24 11.95
CA TRP A 100 -8.69 -2.62 11.26
C TRP A 100 -9.71 -3.18 12.22
N ALA A 101 -10.98 -2.91 11.95
CA ALA A 101 -12.07 -3.45 12.76
C ALA A 101 -12.29 -4.95 12.53
N ALA A 102 -11.99 -5.46 11.35
CA ALA A 102 -12.09 -6.88 11.02
C ALA A 102 -11.07 -7.30 9.94
N GLY A 103 -10.84 -8.62 9.82
CA GLY A 103 -9.95 -9.17 8.78
C GLY A 103 -9.93 -10.69 8.75
N VAL A 104 -9.20 -11.22 7.76
CA VAL A 104 -8.96 -12.65 7.59
C VAL A 104 -7.47 -12.93 7.52
N LEU A 105 -6.98 -13.85 8.34
CA LEU A 105 -5.59 -14.31 8.34
C LEU A 105 -5.53 -15.71 7.71
N THR A 106 -4.77 -15.84 6.62
CA THR A 106 -4.47 -17.11 5.97
C THR A 106 -3.04 -17.55 6.27
N ASP A 107 -2.73 -18.81 6.06
CA ASP A 107 -1.36 -19.30 6.22
C ASP A 107 -0.53 -18.90 4.98
N PRO A 108 0.54 -18.13 5.12
CA PRO A 108 1.33 -17.70 3.97
C PRO A 108 2.06 -18.86 3.29
N ASP A 109 2.32 -19.95 4.02
CA ASP A 109 3.08 -21.10 3.52
C ASP A 109 2.20 -22.23 3.00
N ALA A 110 0.88 -22.16 3.22
CA ALA A 110 -0.09 -23.17 2.79
C ALA A 110 -1.02 -22.63 1.71
N ARG A 111 -1.03 -23.30 0.53
CA ARG A 111 -1.95 -22.97 -0.57
C ARG A 111 -3.43 -23.24 -0.21
N GLU A 112 -3.67 -24.15 0.71
CA GLU A 112 -4.97 -24.47 1.30
C GLU A 112 -4.75 -24.72 2.78
N GLY A 113 -5.30 -23.91 3.64
CA GLY A 113 -5.17 -24.04 5.09
C GLY A 113 -6.34 -23.38 5.81
N PRO A 114 -6.52 -23.68 7.11
CA PRO A 114 -7.61 -23.09 7.86
C PRO A 114 -7.50 -21.56 7.83
N THR A 115 -8.59 -20.84 7.74
CA THR A 115 -8.66 -19.40 7.82
C THR A 115 -8.97 -18.94 9.24
N LEU A 116 -8.35 -17.83 9.67
CA LEU A 116 -8.67 -17.17 10.94
C LEU A 116 -9.31 -15.83 10.62
N ARG A 117 -10.59 -15.69 10.89
CA ARG A 117 -11.30 -14.41 10.83
C ARG A 117 -11.19 -13.72 12.18
N PHE A 118 -11.06 -12.40 12.18
CA PHE A 118 -11.12 -11.63 13.41
C PHE A 118 -12.01 -10.40 13.25
N ARG A 119 -12.63 -9.98 14.35
CA ARG A 119 -13.35 -8.72 14.52
C ARG A 119 -12.89 -8.08 15.82
N ARG A 120 -12.56 -6.80 15.78
CA ARG A 120 -12.21 -6.01 16.96
C ARG A 120 -13.50 -5.51 17.61
N SER A 121 -13.79 -5.90 18.85
CA SER A 121 -15.00 -5.50 19.56
C SER A 121 -14.80 -4.26 20.42
N GLU A 122 -13.71 -4.21 21.19
CA GLU A 122 -13.42 -3.10 22.10
C GLU A 122 -11.92 -2.74 22.05
N VAL A 123 -11.57 -1.47 22.30
CA VAL A 123 -10.17 -1.00 22.38
C VAL A 123 -9.98 -0.15 23.62
N ARG A 124 -8.98 -0.50 24.45
CA ARG A 124 -8.56 0.24 25.64
C ARG A 124 -7.03 0.38 25.68
N GLY A 125 -6.50 1.59 25.69
CA GLY A 125 -5.05 1.82 25.86
C GLY A 125 -4.17 1.09 24.84
N GLY A 126 -4.58 0.97 23.56
CA GLY A 126 -3.84 0.26 22.53
C GLY A 126 -3.98 -1.27 22.56
N VAL A 127 -4.76 -1.80 23.48
CA VAL A 127 -5.17 -3.21 23.55
C VAL A 127 -6.56 -3.37 22.95
N ALA A 128 -6.76 -4.34 22.09
CA ALA A 128 -8.07 -4.70 21.54
C ALA A 128 -8.57 -6.02 22.08
N GLU A 129 -9.85 -6.11 22.31
CA GLU A 129 -10.55 -7.38 22.37
C GLU A 129 -10.90 -7.83 20.94
N LEU A 130 -10.53 -9.05 20.62
CA LEU A 130 -10.69 -9.67 19.30
C LEU A 130 -11.66 -10.85 19.41
N GLU A 131 -12.72 -10.80 18.64
CA GLU A 131 -13.54 -11.96 18.34
C GLU A 131 -12.89 -12.70 17.19
N LEU A 132 -12.64 -13.99 17.36
CA LEU A 132 -11.88 -14.82 16.44
C LEU A 132 -12.72 -16.01 15.99
N GLU A 133 -12.73 -16.28 14.70
CA GLU A 133 -13.40 -17.42 14.09
C GLU A 133 -12.39 -18.22 13.28
N LEU A 134 -12.15 -19.46 13.67
CA LEU A 134 -11.17 -20.35 13.05
C LEU A 134 -11.88 -21.47 12.32
N SER A 135 -11.65 -21.62 11.01
CA SER A 135 -12.30 -22.65 10.18
C SER A 135 -11.83 -24.08 10.48
N ALA A 136 -10.60 -24.25 10.96
CA ALA A 136 -10.05 -25.53 11.40
C ALA A 136 -8.78 -25.34 12.24
N GLY A 137 -8.47 -26.28 13.11
CA GLY A 137 -7.30 -26.24 13.99
C GLY A 137 -7.67 -25.87 15.43
N GLY A 138 -6.70 -25.45 16.23
CA GLY A 138 -6.87 -25.16 17.65
C GLY A 138 -6.26 -23.82 18.07
N PRO A 139 -6.25 -23.53 19.39
CA PRO A 139 -5.73 -22.29 19.97
C PRO A 139 -4.31 -21.94 19.52
N GLU A 140 -3.46 -22.94 19.29
CA GLU A 140 -2.09 -22.71 18.82
C GLU A 140 -2.04 -22.13 17.40
N THR A 141 -2.97 -22.54 16.54
CA THR A 141 -3.10 -21.96 15.19
C THR A 141 -3.45 -20.48 15.26
N ILE A 142 -4.35 -20.08 16.17
CA ILE A 142 -4.70 -18.68 16.42
C ILE A 142 -3.47 -17.88 16.87
N ARG A 143 -2.78 -18.36 17.91
CA ARG A 143 -1.60 -17.73 18.50
C ARG A 143 -0.51 -17.50 17.47
N ARG A 144 -0.17 -18.54 16.68
CA ARG A 144 0.83 -18.49 15.64
C ARG A 144 0.47 -17.47 14.54
N ARG A 145 -0.78 -17.46 14.07
CA ARG A 145 -1.23 -16.56 13.00
C ARG A 145 -1.28 -15.10 13.43
N LEU A 146 -1.83 -14.82 14.60
CA LEU A 146 -1.83 -13.45 15.13
C LEU A 146 -0.40 -12.93 15.36
N SER A 147 0.49 -13.78 15.85
CA SER A 147 1.90 -13.43 15.99
C SER A 147 2.59 -13.16 14.65
N ALA A 148 2.38 -14.01 13.65
CA ALA A 148 2.91 -13.82 12.29
C ALA A 148 2.40 -12.52 11.64
N ALA A 149 1.14 -12.17 11.88
CA ALA A 149 0.52 -10.93 11.43
C ALA A 149 0.97 -9.68 12.23
N GLY A 150 1.80 -9.84 13.25
CA GLY A 150 2.30 -8.74 14.08
C GLY A 150 1.41 -8.36 15.27
N PHE A 151 0.39 -9.17 15.59
CA PHE A 151 -0.56 -8.95 16.68
C PHE A 151 -0.53 -10.11 17.71
N PRO A 152 0.64 -10.46 18.30
CA PRO A 152 0.71 -11.54 19.27
C PRO A 152 -0.16 -11.24 20.48
N LEU A 153 -0.87 -12.25 20.98
CA LEU A 153 -1.79 -12.09 22.08
C LEU A 153 -1.10 -11.67 23.38
N LEU A 154 -1.81 -10.94 24.24
CA LEU A 154 -1.31 -10.57 25.56
C LEU A 154 -1.10 -11.81 26.42
N GLY A 155 0.01 -11.82 27.15
CA GLY A 155 0.42 -12.95 27.98
C GLY A 155 0.99 -14.13 27.18
N ASP A 156 1.09 -14.04 25.85
CA ASP A 156 1.62 -15.11 25.00
C ASP A 156 3.15 -15.03 24.86
N ALA A 157 3.86 -15.49 25.87
CA ALA A 157 5.32 -15.52 25.87
C ALA A 157 5.90 -16.37 24.72
N ARG A 158 5.24 -17.47 24.34
CA ARG A 158 5.72 -18.39 23.31
C ARG A 158 5.76 -17.76 21.92
N PHE A 159 4.79 -16.90 21.62
CA PHE A 159 4.66 -16.24 20.32
C PHE A 159 4.99 -14.74 20.35
N GLY A 160 5.74 -14.29 21.35
CA GLY A 160 6.28 -12.94 21.42
C GLY A 160 5.30 -11.85 21.88
N GLY A 161 4.22 -12.24 22.53
CA GLY A 161 3.27 -11.33 23.17
C GLY A 161 3.88 -10.59 24.37
N VAL A 162 3.25 -9.47 24.75
CA VAL A 162 3.61 -8.73 25.94
C VAL A 162 3.11 -9.47 27.17
N LEU A 163 3.99 -9.70 28.13
CA LEU A 163 3.61 -10.37 29.38
C LEU A 163 2.72 -9.49 30.24
N ILE A 164 1.65 -10.08 30.74
CA ILE A 164 0.72 -9.43 31.67
C ILE A 164 0.45 -10.35 32.85
N GLU A 165 -0.07 -9.81 33.93
CA GLU A 165 -0.53 -10.59 35.06
C GLU A 165 -1.70 -11.48 34.66
N GLY A 166 -1.70 -12.75 35.11
CA GLY A 166 -2.74 -13.72 34.78
C GLY A 166 -2.57 -14.42 33.41
N GLY A 167 -1.42 -14.24 32.73
CA GLY A 167 -1.02 -15.04 31.56
C GLY A 167 -1.77 -14.77 30.27
N LEU A 168 -1.84 -15.79 29.38
CA LEU A 168 -2.42 -15.69 28.04
C LEU A 168 -3.90 -15.30 28.07
N ARG A 169 -4.25 -14.31 27.27
CA ARG A 169 -5.63 -13.85 27.06
C ARG A 169 -6.23 -14.44 25.77
N LEU A 170 -6.64 -15.69 25.88
CA LEU A 170 -7.36 -16.40 24.81
C LEU A 170 -8.36 -17.35 25.48
N ARG A 171 -9.62 -17.27 25.11
CA ARG A 171 -10.68 -18.17 25.63
C ARG A 171 -11.64 -18.61 24.51
N PRO A 172 -12.20 -19.80 24.56
CA PRO A 172 -13.29 -20.19 23.67
C PRO A 172 -14.53 -19.30 23.88
N ALA A 173 -15.23 -18.95 22.82
CA ALA A 173 -16.53 -18.28 22.85
C ALA A 173 -17.59 -19.34 22.57
N LEU A 174 -18.33 -19.75 23.61
CA LEU A 174 -19.20 -20.92 23.57
C LEU A 174 -20.66 -20.65 23.15
N LEU A 175 -21.03 -19.45 22.65
CA LEU A 175 -22.46 -19.11 22.53
C LEU A 175 -22.84 -18.44 21.20
N PRO A 176 -24.14 -18.61 20.80
CA PRO A 176 -24.72 -17.88 19.68
C PRO A 176 -24.73 -16.36 19.93
N GLU A 177 -24.82 -15.56 18.86
CA GLU A 177 -24.64 -14.12 18.79
C GLU A 177 -25.34 -13.23 19.83
N SER A 178 -26.25 -13.76 20.65
CA SER A 178 -27.06 -12.99 21.59
C SER A 178 -26.59 -12.97 23.05
N ALA A 179 -25.58 -13.72 23.43
CA ALA A 179 -25.14 -13.81 24.83
C ALA A 179 -23.62 -14.04 24.95
N LEU A 180 -22.81 -13.03 24.62
CA LEU A 180 -21.43 -12.99 25.09
C LEU A 180 -21.48 -12.81 26.62
N GLU A 181 -20.99 -13.78 27.36
CA GLU A 181 -20.77 -13.60 28.79
C GLU A 181 -19.84 -12.40 29.00
N PRO A 182 -20.10 -11.52 29.98
CA PRO A 182 -19.25 -10.41 30.29
C PRO A 182 -17.80 -10.88 30.50
N ALA A 183 -16.85 -10.09 30.07
CA ALA A 183 -15.44 -10.39 30.23
C ALA A 183 -15.14 -10.72 31.71
N PRO A 184 -14.39 -11.79 32.02
CA PRO A 184 -14.11 -12.18 33.40
C PRO A 184 -13.39 -11.03 34.13
N LEU A 185 -13.59 -10.96 35.44
CA LEU A 185 -12.85 -10.01 36.30
C LEU A 185 -11.34 -10.16 36.02
N GLY A 186 -10.65 -9.04 35.75
CA GLY A 186 -9.24 -9.05 35.39
C GLY A 186 -8.93 -9.45 33.94
N TRP A 187 -9.94 -9.58 33.07
CA TRP A 187 -9.73 -9.84 31.64
C TRP A 187 -8.87 -8.77 30.98
N TRP A 188 -9.21 -7.50 31.21
CA TRP A 188 -8.39 -6.38 30.77
C TRP A 188 -7.19 -6.18 31.70
N PRO A 189 -5.98 -5.86 31.17
CA PRO A 189 -4.83 -5.57 32.01
C PRO A 189 -5.08 -4.30 32.83
N SER A 190 -4.78 -4.35 34.12
CA SER A 190 -4.86 -3.21 35.05
C SER A 190 -3.73 -2.21 34.84
N GLU A 191 -2.66 -2.61 34.15
CA GLU A 191 -1.44 -1.81 33.89
C GLU A 191 -1.33 -1.45 32.42
N PRO A 192 -0.66 -0.33 32.07
CA PRO A 192 -0.31 -0.02 30.70
C PRO A 192 0.51 -1.15 30.08
N VAL A 193 0.00 -1.77 29.01
CA VAL A 193 0.66 -2.89 28.31
C VAL A 193 1.73 -2.38 27.35
N PHE A 194 1.50 -1.20 26.78
CA PHE A 194 2.44 -0.53 25.89
C PHE A 194 3.04 0.68 26.61
N ALA A 195 4.24 1.10 26.16
CA ALA A 195 4.81 2.35 26.64
C ALA A 195 3.76 3.47 26.56
N PRO A 196 3.71 4.38 27.55
CA PRO A 196 2.67 5.41 27.60
C PRO A 196 2.57 6.12 26.27
N GLU A 197 1.35 6.23 25.78
CA GLU A 197 1.05 6.96 24.57
C GLU A 197 1.64 8.36 24.65
N LEU A 198 2.40 8.72 23.66
CA LEU A 198 2.44 10.11 23.27
C LEU A 198 1.05 10.39 22.72
N SER A 199 0.22 11.02 23.54
CA SER A 199 -1.22 11.09 23.32
C SER A 199 -1.52 11.51 21.88
N SER A 200 -2.59 10.93 21.30
CA SER A 200 -3.17 11.36 20.03
C SER A 200 -3.50 12.86 19.97
N ALA A 201 -3.47 13.54 21.11
CA ALA A 201 -3.69 14.98 21.29
C ALA A 201 -2.41 15.84 21.22
N GLY A 202 -1.29 15.31 20.75
CA GLY A 202 -0.14 16.16 20.37
C GLY A 202 0.82 16.59 21.47
N SER A 203 0.81 15.98 22.64
CA SER A 203 1.91 16.17 23.61
C SER A 203 2.97 15.07 23.41
N VAL A 204 3.93 15.35 22.53
CA VAL A 204 5.19 14.60 22.54
C VAL A 204 5.88 14.95 23.85
N GLY A 205 6.05 13.98 24.75
CA GLY A 205 6.91 14.16 25.92
C GLY A 205 8.31 14.58 25.44
N GLU A 206 8.98 15.49 26.14
CA GLU A 206 10.31 16.01 25.75
C GLU A 206 11.38 14.92 25.53
N GLY A 207 11.08 13.64 25.79
CA GLY A 207 11.98 12.50 25.75
C GLY A 207 11.72 11.42 24.69
N ALA A 208 10.62 11.48 23.91
CA ALA A 208 10.33 10.42 22.96
C ALA A 208 11.11 10.58 21.65
N CYS A 209 12.23 9.89 21.54
CA CYS A 209 13.12 9.94 20.39
C CYS A 209 13.31 8.54 19.79
N LEU A 210 13.33 8.45 18.47
CA LEU A 210 13.82 7.30 17.71
C LEU A 210 15.23 7.63 17.20
N GLU A 211 16.19 6.83 17.58
CA GLU A 211 17.56 6.92 17.07
C GLU A 211 17.63 6.26 15.70
N VAL A 212 18.37 6.88 14.79
CA VAL A 212 18.49 6.43 13.40
C VAL A 212 19.91 6.60 12.87
N SER A 213 20.26 5.83 11.87
CA SER A 213 21.58 5.88 11.22
C SER A 213 21.83 7.19 10.46
N GLN A 214 23.10 7.47 10.20
CA GLN A 214 23.52 8.56 9.32
C GLN A 214 22.99 8.38 7.88
N ALA A 215 22.78 7.14 7.43
CA ALA A 215 22.18 6.86 6.12
C ALA A 215 20.72 7.33 6.08
N SER A 216 19.94 7.03 7.12
CA SER A 216 18.56 7.51 7.29
C SER A 216 18.49 9.03 7.35
N LEU A 217 19.41 9.70 8.08
CA LEU A 217 19.47 11.16 8.14
C LEU A 217 19.77 11.80 6.79
N ARG A 218 20.71 11.22 6.02
CA ARG A 218 20.98 11.68 4.64
C ARG A 218 19.78 11.47 3.71
N ALA A 219 19.02 10.39 3.85
CA ALA A 219 17.79 10.20 3.10
C ALA A 219 16.74 11.26 3.47
N LEU A 220 16.55 11.51 4.77
CA LEU A 220 15.65 12.55 5.27
C LEU A 220 16.04 13.95 4.74
N SER A 221 17.32 14.31 4.73
CA SER A 221 17.78 15.63 4.21
C SER A 221 17.51 15.81 2.73
N ARG A 222 17.46 14.74 1.95
CA ARG A 222 17.07 14.74 0.53
C ARG A 222 15.55 14.72 0.30
N GLY A 223 14.75 14.78 1.37
CA GLY A 223 13.29 14.81 1.26
C GLY A 223 12.59 13.46 1.43
N HIS A 224 13.34 12.34 1.57
CA HIS A 224 12.72 11.01 1.72
C HIS A 224 11.85 10.93 2.99
N PRO A 225 10.58 10.51 2.91
CA PRO A 225 9.65 10.56 4.05
C PRO A 225 9.68 9.31 4.92
N TRP A 226 10.40 8.26 4.54
CA TRP A 226 10.49 7.02 5.30
C TRP A 226 11.83 6.90 6.02
N ILE A 227 11.78 6.38 7.21
CA ILE A 227 12.92 5.94 7.99
C ILE A 227 12.96 4.43 7.88
N LEU A 228 13.96 3.92 7.15
CA LEU A 228 14.14 2.48 6.95
C LEU A 228 14.78 1.87 8.19
N THR A 229 14.39 0.64 8.51
CA THR A 229 15.00 -0.13 9.58
C THR A 229 16.37 -0.64 9.15
N ASP A 230 17.39 -0.34 9.94
CA ASP A 230 18.75 -0.85 9.78
C ASP A 230 19.35 -1.24 11.15
N SER A 231 20.63 -1.60 11.20
CA SER A 231 21.29 -2.05 12.43
C SER A 231 21.45 -0.96 13.49
N GLU A 232 21.42 0.31 13.11
CA GLU A 232 21.55 1.48 14.00
C GLU A 232 20.18 2.06 14.37
N THR A 233 19.10 1.57 13.79
CA THR A 233 17.75 2.03 14.11
C THR A 233 17.35 1.55 15.51
N GLY A 234 16.98 2.48 16.37
CA GLY A 234 16.51 2.20 17.73
C GLY A 234 15.27 1.29 17.75
N ASP A 235 15.04 0.63 18.88
CA ASP A 235 13.91 -0.31 19.01
C ASP A 235 12.55 0.39 18.85
N THR A 236 11.93 0.21 17.69
CA THR A 236 10.57 0.72 17.43
C THR A 236 9.49 0.04 18.26
N GLY A 237 9.80 -1.13 18.84
CA GLY A 237 8.88 -1.88 19.70
C GLY A 237 8.61 -1.22 21.05
N ARG A 238 9.38 -0.18 21.41
CA ARG A 238 9.15 0.68 22.59
C ARG A 238 7.92 1.57 22.42
N PHE A 239 7.48 1.79 21.20
CA PHE A 239 6.43 2.72 20.87
C PHE A 239 5.22 2.00 20.27
N ARG A 240 4.05 2.55 20.54
CA ARG A 240 2.84 2.13 19.84
C ARG A 240 2.94 2.56 18.36
N PRO A 241 2.48 1.72 17.42
CA PRO A 241 2.29 2.17 16.04
C PRO A 241 1.46 3.46 15.99
N GLY A 242 1.84 4.37 15.11
CA GLY A 242 1.22 5.69 15.03
C GLY A 242 1.73 6.71 16.07
N ALA A 243 2.52 6.30 17.08
CA ALA A 243 3.09 7.25 18.05
C ALA A 243 4.00 8.28 17.36
N LEU A 244 3.94 9.52 17.82
CA LEU A 244 4.84 10.60 17.37
C LEU A 244 6.14 10.54 18.14
N VAL A 245 7.27 10.60 17.43
CA VAL A 245 8.61 10.61 17.99
C VAL A 245 9.49 11.65 17.28
N TRP A 246 10.45 12.19 18.02
CA TRP A 246 11.54 12.96 17.45
C TRP A 246 12.57 12.03 16.82
N ILE A 247 13.16 12.43 15.71
CA ILE A 247 14.26 11.69 15.09
C ILE A 247 15.59 12.24 15.61
N ARG A 248 16.50 11.32 16.00
CA ARG A 248 17.83 11.65 16.51
C ARG A 248 18.89 10.76 15.85
N ALA A 249 20.12 11.26 15.72
CA ALA A 249 21.26 10.43 15.33
C ALA A 249 21.59 9.41 16.43
N ALA A 250 21.96 8.18 16.05
CA ALA A 250 22.36 7.13 16.98
C ALA A 250 23.68 7.44 17.69
N GLU A 251 24.62 8.13 17.04
CA GLU A 251 25.87 8.59 17.64
C GLU A 251 25.90 10.12 17.70
N GLY A 252 26.08 10.67 18.88
CA GLY A 252 26.51 12.02 19.35
C GLY A 252 26.56 13.22 18.41
N GLY A 253 26.05 13.11 17.23
CA GLY A 253 26.01 14.16 16.21
C GLY A 253 25.05 15.28 16.63
N ALA A 254 25.63 16.48 16.80
CA ALA A 254 24.96 17.66 17.27
C ALA A 254 23.70 18.03 16.46
N ARG A 255 22.66 18.41 17.19
CA ARG A 255 21.57 19.34 16.85
C ARG A 255 20.69 19.15 15.59
N ALA A 256 21.09 18.49 14.52
CA ALA A 256 20.38 18.60 13.23
C ALA A 256 19.01 17.88 13.14
N THR A 257 18.61 17.09 14.15
CA THR A 257 17.45 16.18 14.03
C THR A 257 16.29 16.47 14.98
N ARG A 258 16.43 17.45 15.88
CA ARG A 258 15.31 17.84 16.78
C ARG A 258 14.11 18.44 16.06
N SER A 259 14.23 18.73 14.78
CA SER A 259 13.18 19.39 13.98
C SER A 259 12.32 18.42 13.17
N THR A 260 12.61 17.13 13.17
CA THR A 260 11.83 16.14 12.41
C THR A 260 11.00 15.28 13.35
N LEU A 261 9.68 15.36 13.18
CA LEU A 261 8.72 14.45 13.79
C LEU A 261 8.38 13.33 12.84
N ALA A 262 8.28 12.11 13.35
CA ALA A 262 7.83 10.95 12.60
C ALA A 262 6.78 10.15 13.37
N ARG A 263 5.99 9.38 12.66
CA ARG A 263 5.03 8.43 13.23
C ARG A 263 5.59 7.02 13.10
N ILE A 264 5.58 6.29 14.19
CA ILE A 264 6.09 4.91 14.24
C ILE A 264 5.25 4.01 13.36
N GLU A 265 5.92 3.23 12.52
CA GLU A 265 5.30 2.14 11.76
C GLU A 265 5.25 0.85 12.56
N GLY A 266 6.30 0.58 13.33
CA GLY A 266 6.49 -0.63 14.09
C GLY A 266 7.59 -1.53 13.50
N LYS A 267 7.43 -2.85 13.62
CA LYS A 267 8.37 -3.83 13.04
C LYS A 267 8.20 -3.92 11.53
N GLY A 268 9.31 -4.02 10.82
CA GLY A 268 9.33 -4.17 9.37
C GLY A 268 10.48 -3.43 8.73
N SER A 269 10.49 -3.31 7.40
CA SER A 269 11.50 -2.58 6.64
C SER A 269 11.41 -1.05 6.79
N ILE A 270 10.29 -0.54 7.30
CA ILE A 270 10.06 0.88 7.59
C ILE A 270 9.85 1.01 9.08
N ALA A 271 10.70 1.75 9.77
CA ALA A 271 10.62 2.00 11.20
C ALA A 271 9.59 3.10 11.52
N ALA A 272 9.63 4.18 10.75
CA ALA A 272 8.75 5.32 10.95
C ALA A 272 8.56 6.12 9.65
N ARG A 273 7.51 6.97 9.62
CA ARG A 273 7.21 7.87 8.50
C ARG A 273 7.18 9.31 8.98
N VAL A 274 7.81 10.20 8.24
CA VAL A 274 7.89 11.63 8.59
C VAL A 274 6.48 12.23 8.70
N TRP A 275 6.23 12.88 9.83
CA TRP A 275 5.00 13.62 10.08
C TRP A 275 5.17 15.12 9.82
N ALA A 276 6.27 15.71 10.29
CA ALA A 276 6.59 17.10 10.05
C ALA A 276 8.11 17.32 10.06
N ARG A 277 8.56 18.34 9.33
CA ARG A 277 9.95 18.79 9.28
C ARG A 277 10.04 20.21 9.79
N ASP A 278 11.21 20.58 10.26
CA ASP A 278 11.55 21.95 10.67
C ASP A 278 10.59 22.55 11.69
N VAL A 279 10.16 21.73 12.66
CA VAL A 279 9.30 22.14 13.76
C VAL A 279 10.06 22.07 15.10
N ALA A 280 9.96 23.09 15.91
CA ALA A 280 10.58 23.10 17.24
C ALA A 280 9.69 22.42 18.30
N LYS A 281 8.39 22.44 18.10
CA LYS A 281 7.39 21.82 18.98
C LYS A 281 6.37 21.04 18.15
N PRO A 282 5.83 19.93 18.67
CA PRO A 282 4.86 19.11 17.92
C PRO A 282 3.62 19.88 17.47
N ARG A 283 3.17 20.85 18.26
CA ARG A 283 2.00 21.71 17.95
C ARG A 283 2.20 22.63 16.74
N GLU A 284 3.45 22.84 16.31
CA GLU A 284 3.78 23.62 15.10
C GLU A 284 3.59 22.79 13.82
N ALA A 285 3.51 21.47 13.93
CA ALA A 285 3.17 20.62 12.81
C ALA A 285 1.73 20.93 12.35
N PRO A 286 1.50 21.03 11.02
CA PRO A 286 0.14 21.22 10.52
C PRO A 286 -0.82 20.15 11.05
N SER A 287 -2.02 20.56 11.47
CA SER A 287 -3.04 19.64 11.94
C SER A 287 -3.52 18.72 10.82
N VAL A 288 -4.20 17.63 11.17
CA VAL A 288 -4.79 16.70 10.20
C VAL A 288 -5.75 17.44 9.26
N GLU A 289 -6.59 18.28 9.83
CA GLU A 289 -7.59 19.07 9.10
C GLU A 289 -6.93 20.06 8.13
N ALA A 290 -5.84 20.72 8.55
CA ALA A 290 -5.08 21.62 7.68
C ALA A 290 -4.42 20.87 6.49
N ARG A 291 -3.95 19.63 6.72
CA ARG A 291 -3.42 18.77 5.66
C ARG A 291 -4.49 18.34 4.69
N VAL A 292 -5.66 17.91 5.19
CA VAL A 292 -6.84 17.58 4.37
C VAL A 292 -7.25 18.79 3.54
N ALA A 293 -7.43 19.95 4.15
CA ALA A 293 -7.83 21.17 3.44
C ALA A 293 -6.82 21.53 2.32
N ARG A 294 -5.51 21.35 2.57
CA ARG A 294 -4.48 21.55 1.54
C ARG A 294 -4.60 20.54 0.40
N ALA A 295 -4.84 19.27 0.72
CA ALA A 295 -5.02 18.22 -0.26
C ALA A 295 -6.26 18.47 -1.14
N LEU A 296 -7.39 18.86 -0.54
CA LEU A 296 -8.62 19.17 -1.28
C LEU A 296 -8.47 20.40 -2.16
N ARG A 297 -7.74 21.45 -1.73
CA ARG A 297 -7.43 22.60 -2.60
C ARG A 297 -6.67 22.19 -3.88
N ARG A 298 -5.76 21.23 -3.81
CA ARG A 298 -5.08 20.68 -5.02
C ARG A 298 -6.07 20.02 -5.98
N ARG A 299 -7.19 19.50 -5.48
CA ARG A 299 -8.24 18.82 -6.25
C ARG A 299 -9.44 19.73 -6.56
N ALA A 300 -9.35 21.02 -6.26
CA ALA A 300 -10.46 21.95 -6.43
C ALA A 300 -11.11 21.89 -7.82
N GLN A 301 -10.30 21.73 -8.88
CA GLN A 301 -10.79 21.59 -10.26
C GLN A 301 -11.62 20.31 -10.51
N LEU A 302 -11.44 19.26 -9.67
CA LEU A 302 -12.20 18.00 -9.76
C LEU A 302 -13.42 18.01 -8.84
N ILE A 303 -13.37 18.79 -7.75
CA ILE A 303 -14.42 18.92 -6.76
C ILE A 303 -15.48 19.92 -7.21
N SER A 304 -15.07 21.04 -7.82
CA SER A 304 -16.00 22.09 -8.27
C SER A 304 -16.99 21.56 -9.29
N PRO A 305 -18.23 22.10 -9.30
CA PRO A 305 -19.23 21.70 -10.28
C PRO A 305 -18.70 21.85 -11.71
N LEU A 306 -18.71 20.76 -12.45
CA LEU A 306 -18.27 20.69 -13.85
C LEU A 306 -19.49 20.49 -14.75
N PRO A 307 -19.46 21.01 -16.00
CA PRO A 307 -20.44 20.62 -17.02
C PRO A 307 -20.53 19.09 -17.15
N SER A 308 -21.71 18.56 -17.47
CA SER A 308 -21.97 17.12 -17.53
C SER A 308 -20.91 16.34 -18.33
N ALA A 309 -20.48 16.87 -19.47
CA ALA A 309 -19.44 16.28 -20.32
C ALA A 309 -18.03 16.25 -19.71
N LYS A 310 -17.80 16.98 -18.61
CA LYS A 310 -16.52 17.00 -17.88
C LYS A 310 -16.68 16.48 -16.45
N ARG A 311 -17.88 16.12 -16.04
CA ARG A 311 -18.16 15.64 -14.69
C ARG A 311 -17.27 14.44 -14.38
N THR A 312 -16.68 14.49 -13.21
CA THR A 312 -15.84 13.41 -12.67
C THR A 312 -16.16 13.25 -11.19
N ASP A 313 -16.53 12.08 -10.76
CA ASP A 313 -16.80 11.72 -9.37
C ASP A 313 -15.99 10.49 -8.92
N ALA A 314 -14.98 10.09 -9.73
CA ALA A 314 -14.03 9.05 -9.43
C ALA A 314 -12.60 9.63 -9.47
N PHE A 315 -12.05 9.99 -8.31
CA PHE A 315 -10.71 10.57 -8.18
C PHE A 315 -10.17 10.47 -6.75
N ARG A 316 -8.87 10.65 -6.61
CA ARG A 316 -8.18 10.59 -5.32
C ARG A 316 -8.24 11.91 -4.56
N LEU A 317 -8.74 11.88 -3.33
CA LEU A 317 -8.81 13.04 -2.43
C LEU A 317 -7.55 13.21 -1.57
N ILE A 318 -7.00 12.10 -1.07
CA ILE A 318 -5.79 12.06 -0.23
C ILE A 318 -4.80 11.06 -0.81
N HIS A 319 -3.55 11.47 -0.98
CA HIS A 319 -2.49 10.68 -1.56
C HIS A 319 -1.26 10.59 -0.65
N GLY A 320 -1.42 9.92 0.47
CA GLY A 320 -0.35 9.50 1.38
C GLY A 320 0.63 10.60 1.78
N GLU A 321 1.89 10.28 1.68
CA GLU A 321 3.02 11.12 2.05
C GLU A 321 3.05 12.44 1.28
N ALA A 322 2.61 12.46 0.04
CA ALA A 322 2.61 13.68 -0.79
C ALA A 322 1.58 14.72 -0.32
N ASP A 323 0.54 14.31 0.39
CA ASP A 323 -0.40 15.19 1.08
C ASP A 323 -0.06 15.36 2.57
N GLY A 324 1.00 14.74 3.04
CA GLY A 324 1.45 14.79 4.43
C GLY A 324 0.61 13.94 5.38
N LEU A 325 -0.12 12.96 4.86
CA LEU A 325 -0.92 11.98 5.61
C LEU A 325 -0.37 10.57 5.32
N PRO A 326 0.79 10.22 5.91
CA PRO A 326 1.57 9.05 5.52
C PRO A 326 0.76 7.76 5.51
N GLY A 327 0.82 7.01 4.40
CA GLY A 327 0.18 5.72 4.24
C GLY A 327 -1.34 5.74 4.09
N LEU A 328 -1.99 6.93 4.13
CA LEU A 328 -3.43 7.07 3.98
C LEU A 328 -3.78 7.50 2.55
N ALA A 329 -4.66 6.77 1.90
CA ALA A 329 -5.29 7.19 0.67
C ALA A 329 -6.81 7.23 0.85
N ILE A 330 -7.45 8.28 0.32
CA ILE A 330 -8.91 8.39 0.28
C ILE A 330 -9.31 8.69 -1.15
N ASP A 331 -10.14 7.83 -1.72
CA ASP A 331 -10.71 7.98 -3.06
C ASP A 331 -12.21 8.34 -2.95
N ARG A 332 -12.68 9.28 -3.77
CA ARG A 332 -14.09 9.45 -4.07
C ARG A 332 -14.47 8.52 -5.21
N LEU A 333 -15.54 7.77 -5.06
CA LEU A 333 -16.05 6.82 -6.04
C LEU A 333 -17.57 6.99 -6.16
N GLY A 334 -18.00 8.00 -6.93
CA GLY A 334 -19.41 8.43 -6.98
C GLY A 334 -19.89 8.97 -5.63
N PRO A 335 -20.89 8.34 -5.01
CA PRO A 335 -21.37 8.71 -3.68
C PRO A 335 -20.52 8.16 -2.54
N LEU A 336 -19.60 7.23 -2.83
CA LEU A 336 -18.83 6.46 -1.85
C LEU A 336 -17.44 7.08 -1.63
N LEU A 337 -16.95 7.06 -0.39
CA LEU A 337 -15.56 7.26 -0.05
C LEU A 337 -14.88 5.91 0.21
N ARG A 338 -13.71 5.70 -0.39
CA ARG A 338 -12.89 4.52 -0.16
C ARG A 338 -11.60 4.92 0.53
N VAL A 339 -11.44 4.46 1.77
CA VAL A 339 -10.26 4.70 2.60
C VAL A 339 -9.32 3.51 2.53
N VAL A 340 -8.06 3.76 2.24
CA VAL A 340 -7.01 2.73 2.23
C VAL A 340 -5.92 3.13 3.22
N ALA A 341 -5.88 2.44 4.36
CA ALA A 341 -4.80 2.54 5.33
C ALA A 341 -3.75 1.46 5.00
N SER A 342 -2.64 1.88 4.37
CA SER A 342 -1.62 0.95 3.87
C SER A 342 -0.51 0.64 4.89
N CYS A 343 -0.59 1.23 6.08
CA CYS A 343 0.45 1.13 7.10
C CYS A 343 -0.09 1.44 8.50
N ARG A 344 0.65 1.04 9.52
CA ARG A 344 0.26 1.23 10.92
C ARG A 344 0.51 2.65 11.44
N SER A 345 1.36 3.42 10.78
CA SER A 345 1.58 4.83 11.14
C SER A 345 0.34 5.71 10.94
N CYS A 346 -0.70 5.22 10.24
CA CYS A 346 -2.00 5.89 10.13
C CYS A 346 -2.79 5.89 11.45
N GLU A 347 -2.50 4.95 12.35
CA GLU A 347 -3.21 4.84 13.62
C GLU A 347 -3.24 6.18 14.37
N GLY A 348 -4.41 6.58 14.83
CA GLY A 348 -4.65 7.80 15.60
C GLY A 348 -4.84 9.08 14.78
N PHE A 349 -4.77 9.06 13.43
CA PHE A 349 -5.18 10.22 12.63
C PHE A 349 -6.13 9.91 11.47
N GLU A 350 -6.27 8.64 11.10
CA GLU A 350 -7.06 8.26 9.93
C GLU A 350 -8.53 8.66 10.04
N ASP A 351 -9.15 8.46 11.22
CA ASP A 351 -10.56 8.80 11.44
C ASP A 351 -10.75 10.33 11.40
N ARG A 352 -9.84 11.11 12.01
CA ARG A 352 -9.86 12.57 11.93
C ARG A 352 -9.70 13.07 10.48
N ALA A 353 -8.84 12.43 9.71
CA ALA A 353 -8.67 12.76 8.29
C ALA A 353 -9.94 12.45 7.49
N LEU A 354 -10.58 11.33 7.78
CA LEU A 354 -11.85 10.96 7.16
C LEU A 354 -12.96 11.95 7.55
N ASP A 355 -13.09 12.30 8.82
CA ASP A 355 -14.09 13.28 9.28
C ASP A 355 -13.90 14.63 8.58
N ALA A 356 -12.64 15.12 8.50
CA ALA A 356 -12.36 16.37 7.80
C ALA A 356 -12.66 16.31 6.30
N VAL A 357 -12.50 15.14 5.66
CA VAL A 357 -12.90 14.94 4.26
C VAL A 357 -14.43 14.95 4.13
N VAL A 358 -15.14 14.23 5.00
CA VAL A 358 -16.63 14.17 4.98
C VAL A 358 -17.21 15.56 5.18
N ASP A 359 -16.72 16.30 6.17
CA ASP A 359 -17.18 17.67 6.45
C ASP A 359 -16.95 18.59 5.24
N ALA A 360 -15.75 18.55 4.66
CA ALA A 360 -15.40 19.39 3.51
C ALA A 360 -16.13 19.00 2.22
N MET A 361 -16.60 17.76 2.09
CA MET A 361 -17.31 17.23 0.92
C MET A 361 -18.82 17.10 1.15
N SER A 362 -19.34 17.61 2.26
CA SER A 362 -20.75 17.43 2.66
C SER A 362 -21.76 18.01 1.65
N SER A 363 -21.39 19.06 0.92
CA SER A 363 -22.21 19.63 -0.16
C SER A 363 -22.39 18.68 -1.36
N GLU A 364 -21.38 17.84 -1.65
CA GLU A 364 -21.40 16.90 -2.79
C GLU A 364 -21.84 15.49 -2.39
N LEU A 365 -21.57 15.08 -1.18
CA LEU A 365 -21.75 13.70 -0.71
C LEU A 365 -22.86 13.54 0.32
N GLY A 366 -23.37 14.65 0.87
CA GLY A 366 -24.24 14.65 2.04
C GLY A 366 -23.45 14.50 3.36
N SER A 367 -24.14 14.61 4.49
CA SER A 367 -23.53 14.59 5.82
C SER A 367 -23.10 13.21 6.30
N ASP A 368 -23.62 12.14 5.71
CA ASP A 368 -23.31 10.74 6.08
C ASP A 368 -23.11 9.87 4.83
N PRO A 369 -22.04 10.13 4.05
CA PRO A 369 -21.75 9.33 2.86
C PRO A 369 -21.35 7.91 3.24
N PRO A 370 -21.62 6.90 2.39
CA PRO A 370 -21.08 5.58 2.59
C PRO A 370 -19.55 5.61 2.52
N VAL A 371 -18.89 4.99 3.50
CA VAL A 371 -17.43 4.89 3.57
C VAL A 371 -17.02 3.44 3.67
N VAL A 372 -16.18 3.02 2.74
CA VAL A 372 -15.53 1.70 2.77
C VAL A 372 -14.08 1.86 3.17
N ARG A 373 -13.67 1.16 4.20
CA ARG A 373 -12.27 1.04 4.61
C ARG A 373 -11.67 -0.23 4.03
N VAL A 374 -10.52 -0.09 3.38
CA VAL A 374 -9.67 -1.19 2.94
C VAL A 374 -8.38 -1.14 3.72
N ALA A 375 -8.13 -2.14 4.53
CA ALA A 375 -6.92 -2.25 5.31
C ALA A 375 -6.01 -3.34 4.72
N HIS A 376 -4.71 -3.08 4.71
CA HIS A 376 -3.69 -4.03 4.28
C HIS A 376 -2.89 -4.48 5.48
N LEU A 377 -3.12 -5.71 5.91
CA LEU A 377 -2.26 -6.41 6.87
C LEU A 377 -1.08 -7.00 6.09
N ARG A 378 0.14 -6.66 6.47
CA ARG A 378 1.31 -7.36 5.94
C ARG A 378 1.51 -8.63 6.75
N GLU A 379 1.20 -9.74 6.15
CA GLU A 379 1.76 -11.03 6.54
C GLU A 379 3.13 -11.14 5.89
N GLY A 380 4.13 -11.68 6.56
CA GLY A 380 5.48 -12.02 6.09
C GLY A 380 5.81 -11.86 4.58
N PRO A 381 6.83 -12.50 4.05
CA PRO A 381 7.36 -12.14 2.71
C PRO A 381 6.41 -12.40 1.53
N SER A 382 5.29 -13.07 1.71
CA SER A 382 4.45 -13.54 0.58
C SER A 382 3.03 -13.00 0.49
N GLY A 383 2.52 -12.17 1.42
CA GLY A 383 1.13 -11.75 1.33
C GLY A 383 0.76 -10.46 2.05
N ALA A 384 -0.17 -9.71 1.47
CA ALA A 384 -0.92 -8.68 2.14
C ALA A 384 -2.33 -9.19 2.38
N LEU A 385 -2.71 -9.34 3.63
CA LEU A 385 -4.10 -9.53 3.99
C LEU A 385 -4.87 -8.26 3.65
N ARG A 386 -6.06 -8.40 3.08
CA ARG A 386 -6.97 -7.30 2.82
C ARG A 386 -8.25 -7.54 3.58
N ALA A 387 -8.71 -6.51 4.28
CA ALA A 387 -10.02 -6.48 4.89
C ALA A 387 -10.79 -5.28 4.32
N VAL A 388 -12.04 -5.47 3.96
CA VAL A 388 -12.91 -4.41 3.45
C VAL A 388 -14.13 -4.34 4.34
N GLU A 389 -14.44 -3.14 4.81
CA GLU A 389 -15.53 -2.90 5.74
C GLU A 389 -16.28 -1.62 5.37
N LEU A 390 -17.60 -1.66 5.45
CA LEU A 390 -18.43 -0.45 5.41
C LEU A 390 -18.46 0.13 6.84
N ILE A 391 -17.74 1.24 7.05
CA ILE A 391 -17.54 1.84 8.37
C ILE A 391 -18.47 3.01 8.66
N ARG A 392 -19.14 3.57 7.63
CA ARG A 392 -20.06 4.71 7.76
C ARG A 392 -21.12 4.68 6.67
N GLY A 393 -22.28 5.24 6.94
CA GLY A 393 -23.37 5.40 6.00
C GLY A 393 -24.07 4.08 5.63
N LYS A 394 -25.01 4.14 4.71
CA LYS A 394 -25.74 2.99 4.19
C LYS A 394 -25.03 2.45 2.93
N ARG A 395 -25.09 1.12 2.75
CA ARG A 395 -24.60 0.49 1.52
C ARG A 395 -25.23 1.19 0.30
N PRO A 396 -24.42 1.70 -0.64
CA PRO A 396 -24.96 2.36 -1.83
C PRO A 396 -25.70 1.34 -2.70
N PRO A 397 -26.70 1.78 -3.49
CA PRO A 397 -27.36 0.93 -4.45
C PRO A 397 -26.32 0.44 -5.47
N LEU A 398 -26.26 -0.87 -5.67
CA LEU A 398 -25.42 -1.49 -6.66
C LEU A 398 -26.19 -1.68 -7.96
N GLY A 399 -25.48 -2.02 -9.03
CA GLY A 399 -26.09 -2.23 -10.34
C GLY A 399 -27.07 -3.42 -10.37
N PRO A 400 -27.85 -3.54 -11.43
CA PRO A 400 -28.84 -4.61 -11.58
C PRO A 400 -28.20 -5.99 -11.75
N GLU A 401 -28.88 -7.00 -11.22
CA GLU A 401 -28.56 -8.42 -11.44
C GLU A 401 -28.58 -8.79 -12.94
N PRO A 402 -27.78 -9.82 -13.38
CA PRO A 402 -26.82 -10.59 -12.57
C PRO A 402 -25.38 -10.04 -12.68
N LEU A 403 -25.09 -9.14 -13.62
CA LEU A 403 -23.71 -8.79 -13.99
C LEU A 403 -23.15 -7.62 -13.18
N ALA A 404 -24.00 -6.67 -12.79
CA ALA A 404 -23.61 -5.46 -12.08
C ALA A 404 -24.03 -5.43 -10.60
N ALA A 405 -24.58 -6.53 -10.08
CA ALA A 405 -25.12 -6.60 -8.71
C ALA A 405 -24.14 -6.21 -7.60
N GLU A 406 -22.85 -6.33 -7.89
CA GLU A 406 -21.77 -6.03 -6.95
C GLU A 406 -21.04 -4.73 -7.27
N ARG A 407 -21.52 -3.97 -8.28
CA ARG A 407 -20.81 -2.83 -8.83
C ARG A 407 -21.56 -1.53 -8.63
N LEU A 408 -20.79 -0.49 -8.41
CA LEU A 408 -21.23 0.87 -8.28
C LEU A 408 -20.95 1.63 -9.57
N ARG A 409 -21.89 2.48 -9.99
CA ARG A 409 -21.68 3.37 -11.14
C ARG A 409 -20.93 4.62 -10.71
N VAL A 410 -19.86 4.97 -11.43
CA VAL A 410 -19.11 6.22 -11.28
C VAL A 410 -19.00 6.94 -12.62
N CYS A 411 -18.63 8.21 -12.57
CA CYS A 411 -18.44 9.05 -13.74
C CYS A 411 -16.99 9.56 -13.83
N GLU A 412 -16.40 9.47 -15.02
CA GLU A 412 -15.13 10.09 -15.34
C GLU A 412 -15.24 10.86 -16.65
N ARG A 413 -15.07 12.18 -16.60
CA ARG A 413 -15.16 13.07 -17.77
C ARG A 413 -16.44 12.85 -18.61
N GLY A 414 -17.57 12.65 -17.92
CA GLY A 414 -18.88 12.42 -18.53
C GLY A 414 -19.12 10.97 -18.96
N LEU A 415 -18.14 10.09 -18.92
CA LEU A 415 -18.30 8.67 -19.20
C LEU A 415 -18.63 7.90 -17.92
N SER A 416 -19.51 6.94 -18.02
CA SER A 416 -19.92 6.08 -16.89
C SER A 416 -19.11 4.79 -16.85
N PHE A 417 -18.76 4.35 -15.66
CA PHE A 417 -18.04 3.10 -15.44
C PHE A 417 -18.63 2.32 -14.27
N TRP A 418 -18.73 1.03 -14.43
CA TRP A 418 -18.95 0.13 -13.32
C TRP A 418 -17.65 -0.07 -12.56
N ILE A 419 -17.69 0.05 -11.24
CA ILE A 419 -16.57 -0.27 -10.35
C ILE A 419 -16.99 -1.23 -9.26
N GLU A 420 -16.03 -1.96 -8.68
CA GLU A 420 -16.23 -2.89 -7.57
C GLU A 420 -15.49 -2.36 -6.33
N PRO A 421 -16.16 -1.68 -5.39
CA PRO A 421 -15.52 -1.09 -4.23
C PRO A 421 -15.05 -2.11 -3.19
N GLY A 422 -15.33 -3.41 -3.38
CA GLY A 422 -14.96 -4.50 -2.48
C GLY A 422 -16.05 -4.88 -1.47
N LEU A 423 -17.27 -4.35 -1.61
CA LEU A 423 -18.38 -4.64 -0.70
C LEU A 423 -18.96 -6.04 -0.86
N ALA A 424 -18.84 -6.63 -2.05
CA ALA A 424 -19.38 -7.96 -2.34
C ALA A 424 -18.41 -9.09 -1.97
N ARG A 425 -17.11 -8.83 -2.11
CA ARG A 425 -16.03 -9.77 -1.78
C ARG A 425 -15.00 -9.07 -0.89
N PRO A 426 -15.33 -8.85 0.39
CA PRO A 426 -14.48 -8.10 1.31
C PRO A 426 -13.06 -8.66 1.41
N GLU A 427 -12.90 -9.99 1.31
CA GLU A 427 -11.64 -10.70 1.40
C GLU A 427 -10.81 -10.68 0.11
N GLN A 428 -11.41 -10.31 -1.02
CA GLN A 428 -10.74 -10.29 -2.33
C GLN A 428 -11.08 -9.02 -3.15
N PRO A 429 -10.76 -7.83 -2.64
CA PRO A 429 -11.07 -6.59 -3.37
C PRO A 429 -10.32 -6.54 -4.70
N SER A 430 -11.01 -6.14 -5.77
CA SER A 430 -10.41 -5.98 -7.09
C SER A 430 -9.31 -4.91 -7.09
N PRO A 431 -8.17 -5.16 -7.74
CA PRO A 431 -7.14 -4.13 -7.94
C PRO A 431 -7.73 -2.91 -8.67
N GLY A 432 -7.44 -1.71 -8.15
CA GLY A 432 -7.90 -0.46 -8.77
C GLY A 432 -9.42 -0.34 -8.90
N VAL A 433 -10.19 -1.13 -8.15
CA VAL A 433 -11.67 -1.19 -8.14
C VAL A 433 -12.32 -1.34 -9.53
N GLY A 434 -11.57 -1.74 -10.53
CA GLY A 434 -12.01 -1.83 -11.93
C GLY A 434 -11.78 -0.56 -12.75
N LEU A 435 -11.37 0.56 -12.16
CA LEU A 435 -11.00 1.79 -12.88
C LEU A 435 -9.74 2.39 -12.22
N PHE A 436 -8.63 2.43 -12.95
CA PHE A 436 -7.39 3.04 -12.48
C PHE A 436 -7.49 4.57 -12.56
N LEU A 437 -7.65 5.21 -11.40
CA LEU A 437 -7.89 6.67 -11.30
C LEU A 437 -6.69 7.50 -11.77
N ASP A 438 -5.48 6.98 -11.60
CA ASP A 438 -4.22 7.60 -12.05
C ASP A 438 -4.08 7.68 -13.58
N GLN A 439 -4.83 6.87 -14.32
CA GLN A 439 -4.85 6.88 -15.78
C GLN A 439 -5.86 7.87 -16.39
N ARG A 440 -6.64 8.61 -15.59
CA ARG A 440 -7.66 9.55 -16.09
C ARG A 440 -7.11 10.55 -17.11
N GLU A 441 -5.96 11.16 -16.82
CA GLU A 441 -5.37 12.15 -17.72
C GLU A 441 -4.81 11.51 -18.99
N ASN A 442 -4.29 10.29 -18.90
CA ASN A 442 -3.81 9.55 -20.07
C ASN A 442 -4.97 9.12 -20.97
N ARG A 443 -6.11 8.69 -20.39
CA ARG A 443 -7.32 8.45 -21.17
C ARG A 443 -7.80 9.71 -21.91
N ALA A 444 -7.75 10.87 -21.24
CA ALA A 444 -8.13 12.15 -21.86
C ALA A 444 -7.16 12.57 -22.97
N ARG A 445 -5.85 12.38 -22.79
CA ARG A 445 -4.84 12.66 -23.83
C ARG A 445 -5.09 11.83 -25.08
N LEU A 446 -5.30 10.52 -24.91
CA LEU A 446 -5.56 9.64 -26.05
C LEU A 446 -6.94 9.90 -26.70
N ALA A 447 -7.97 10.19 -25.92
CA ALA A 447 -9.28 10.59 -26.41
C ALA A 447 -9.19 11.85 -27.30
N ALA A 448 -8.34 12.83 -26.94
CA ALA A 448 -8.12 14.01 -27.77
C ALA A 448 -7.50 13.66 -29.13
N LEU A 449 -6.60 12.67 -29.19
CA LEU A 449 -6.00 12.19 -30.44
C LEU A 449 -6.98 11.35 -31.27
N ALA A 450 -7.84 10.57 -30.62
CA ALA A 450 -8.82 9.72 -31.28
C ALA A 450 -9.97 10.49 -31.95
N ARG A 451 -10.15 11.77 -31.68
CA ARG A 451 -11.14 12.63 -32.38
C ARG A 451 -10.96 12.71 -33.88
N ALA A 452 -9.75 12.44 -34.38
CA ALA A 452 -9.47 12.34 -35.80
C ALA A 452 -9.89 10.98 -36.41
N GLY A 453 -10.48 10.10 -35.61
CA GLY A 453 -10.83 8.72 -35.98
C GLY A 453 -9.68 7.74 -35.79
N GLY A 454 -9.51 6.80 -36.74
CA GLY A 454 -8.40 5.85 -36.78
C GLY A 454 -8.65 4.57 -35.99
N ARG A 455 -7.70 3.65 -36.14
CA ARG A 455 -7.72 2.30 -35.57
C ARG A 455 -6.80 2.25 -34.35
N TRP A 456 -7.29 1.73 -33.24
CA TRP A 456 -6.59 1.69 -31.98
C TRP A 456 -6.43 0.25 -31.45
N LEU A 457 -5.31 -0.02 -30.82
CA LEU A 457 -5.04 -1.28 -30.12
C LEU A 457 -4.81 -1.00 -28.64
N ASN A 458 -5.61 -1.61 -27.79
CA ASN A 458 -5.47 -1.53 -26.34
C ASN A 458 -5.02 -2.89 -25.78
N LEU A 459 -3.75 -3.01 -25.42
CA LEU A 459 -3.16 -4.19 -24.81
C LEU A 459 -3.26 -4.08 -23.27
N PHE A 460 -3.60 -5.20 -22.62
CA PHE A 460 -3.94 -5.25 -21.20
C PHE A 460 -5.17 -4.38 -20.89
N ALA A 461 -6.21 -4.61 -21.69
CA ALA A 461 -7.36 -3.72 -21.74
C ALA A 461 -8.17 -3.63 -20.44
N HIS A 462 -8.01 -4.61 -19.53
CA HIS A 462 -8.70 -4.66 -18.24
C HIS A 462 -10.21 -4.47 -18.43
N THR A 463 -10.88 -3.63 -17.65
CA THR A 463 -12.31 -3.30 -17.74
C THR A 463 -12.62 -2.25 -18.81
N GLY A 464 -11.66 -1.91 -19.68
CA GLY A 464 -11.88 -1.09 -20.86
C GLY A 464 -11.87 0.42 -20.67
N GLY A 465 -11.26 0.94 -19.62
CA GLY A 465 -11.21 2.41 -19.38
C GLY A 465 -10.68 3.19 -20.59
N PHE A 466 -9.56 2.77 -21.20
CA PHE A 466 -9.03 3.39 -22.41
C PHE A 466 -9.93 3.14 -23.63
N THR A 467 -10.44 1.92 -23.79
CA THR A 467 -11.33 1.55 -24.91
C THR A 467 -12.57 2.42 -24.93
N THR A 468 -13.24 2.59 -23.79
CA THR A 468 -14.44 3.44 -23.66
C THR A 468 -14.11 4.88 -24.04
N ALA A 469 -13.01 5.44 -23.52
CA ALA A 469 -12.61 6.80 -23.82
C ALA A 469 -12.29 7.03 -25.31
N LEU A 470 -11.62 6.08 -25.95
CA LEU A 470 -11.28 6.14 -27.38
C LEU A 470 -12.51 6.07 -28.27
N LEU A 471 -13.42 5.12 -28.01
CA LEU A 471 -14.66 4.97 -28.80
C LEU A 471 -15.60 6.17 -28.63
N ALA A 472 -15.74 6.69 -27.41
CA ALA A 472 -16.54 7.88 -27.13
C ALA A 472 -15.96 9.13 -27.82
N ALA A 473 -14.65 9.20 -27.99
CA ALA A 473 -13.99 10.28 -28.70
C ALA A 473 -14.07 10.19 -30.23
N GLY A 474 -14.50 9.05 -30.80
CA GLY A 474 -14.68 8.91 -32.23
C GLY A 474 -13.70 7.96 -32.94
N ALA A 475 -12.96 7.12 -32.21
CA ALA A 475 -12.16 6.08 -32.82
C ALA A 475 -13.02 5.21 -33.79
N GLN A 476 -12.48 4.91 -34.96
CA GLN A 476 -13.18 4.09 -35.97
C GLN A 476 -13.25 2.62 -35.58
N GLU A 477 -12.17 2.11 -35.00
CA GLU A 477 -12.08 0.75 -34.48
C GLU A 477 -11.17 0.73 -33.25
N VAL A 478 -11.56 -0.02 -32.21
CA VAL A 478 -10.68 -0.34 -31.07
C VAL A 478 -10.61 -1.85 -30.89
N VAL A 479 -9.41 -2.40 -30.97
CA VAL A 479 -9.13 -3.79 -30.63
C VAL A 479 -8.62 -3.84 -29.19
N SER A 480 -9.35 -4.52 -28.31
CA SER A 480 -9.01 -4.66 -26.89
C SER A 480 -8.53 -6.08 -26.59
N VAL A 481 -7.35 -6.20 -26.03
CA VAL A 481 -6.71 -7.49 -25.72
C VAL A 481 -6.52 -7.64 -24.23
N ASP A 482 -7.07 -8.69 -23.64
CA ASP A 482 -6.84 -9.07 -22.25
C ASP A 482 -6.86 -10.59 -22.05
N LEU A 483 -6.14 -11.11 -21.06
CA LEU A 483 -6.15 -12.52 -20.69
C LEU A 483 -7.46 -12.94 -20.01
N SER A 484 -8.08 -12.03 -19.27
CA SER A 484 -9.25 -12.27 -18.45
C SER A 484 -10.54 -12.13 -19.23
N ALA A 485 -11.24 -13.23 -19.43
CA ALA A 485 -12.59 -13.18 -19.99
C ALA A 485 -13.58 -12.39 -19.12
N ALA A 486 -13.36 -12.35 -17.79
CA ALA A 486 -14.19 -11.59 -16.89
C ALA A 486 -13.99 -10.08 -17.08
N TYR A 487 -12.75 -9.62 -17.26
CA TYR A 487 -12.47 -8.22 -17.56
C TYR A 487 -13.00 -7.80 -18.93
N LEU A 488 -12.90 -8.65 -19.94
CA LEU A 488 -13.46 -8.35 -21.26
C LEU A 488 -15.00 -8.25 -21.21
N ARG A 489 -15.69 -9.11 -20.44
CA ARG A 489 -17.15 -8.95 -20.23
C ARG A 489 -17.47 -7.63 -19.52
N TRP A 490 -16.70 -7.28 -18.49
CA TRP A 490 -16.87 -6.00 -17.78
C TRP A 490 -16.60 -4.80 -18.71
N LEU A 491 -15.64 -4.91 -19.61
CA LEU A 491 -15.40 -3.91 -20.65
C LEU A 491 -16.65 -3.73 -21.52
N GLU A 492 -17.27 -4.82 -22.00
CA GLU A 492 -18.51 -4.75 -22.81
C GLU A 492 -19.67 -4.09 -22.03
N GLU A 493 -19.78 -4.37 -20.73
CA GLU A 493 -20.75 -3.73 -19.84
C GLU A 493 -20.48 -2.23 -19.72
N ASN A 494 -19.22 -1.81 -19.63
CA ASN A 494 -18.84 -0.38 -19.61
C ASN A 494 -19.13 0.29 -20.97
N LEU A 495 -18.97 -0.39 -22.08
CA LEU A 495 -19.38 0.13 -23.39
C LEU A 495 -20.90 0.28 -23.49
N ALA A 496 -21.66 -0.71 -23.06
CA ALA A 496 -23.12 -0.67 -23.04
C ALA A 496 -23.65 0.48 -22.16
N LEU A 497 -22.99 0.73 -21.01
CA LEU A 497 -23.34 1.80 -20.09
C LEU A 497 -23.21 3.21 -20.70
N ASN A 498 -22.46 3.34 -21.79
CA ASN A 498 -22.20 4.59 -22.52
C ASN A 498 -22.78 4.59 -23.95
N ASP A 499 -23.65 3.65 -24.28
CA ASP A 499 -24.23 3.48 -25.64
C ASP A 499 -23.14 3.29 -26.73
N LEU A 500 -22.02 2.69 -26.36
CA LEU A 500 -20.86 2.46 -27.23
C LEU A 500 -20.74 1.00 -27.74
N SER A 501 -21.70 0.15 -27.41
CA SER A 501 -21.77 -1.22 -27.95
C SER A 501 -21.97 -1.17 -29.48
N SER A 502 -20.94 -1.52 -30.23
CA SER A 502 -20.95 -1.33 -31.68
C SER A 502 -19.92 -2.24 -32.36
N PRO A 503 -20.06 -2.52 -33.66
CA PRO A 503 -19.06 -3.26 -34.43
C PRO A 503 -17.69 -2.57 -34.52
N ARG A 504 -17.56 -1.33 -34.02
CA ARG A 504 -16.28 -0.63 -33.92
C ARG A 504 -15.39 -1.19 -32.80
N HIS A 505 -15.91 -2.04 -31.93
CA HIS A 505 -15.13 -2.70 -30.87
C HIS A 505 -14.91 -4.18 -31.19
N ARG A 506 -13.68 -4.67 -30.95
CA ARG A 506 -13.34 -6.07 -31.03
C ARG A 506 -12.57 -6.52 -29.80
N ALA A 507 -13.19 -7.35 -28.98
CA ALA A 507 -12.54 -7.99 -27.83
C ALA A 507 -11.75 -9.24 -28.27
N VAL A 508 -10.50 -9.35 -27.82
CA VAL A 508 -9.62 -10.49 -28.08
C VAL A 508 -9.09 -11.04 -26.77
N ARG A 509 -9.54 -12.23 -26.40
CA ARG A 509 -8.98 -12.92 -25.23
C ARG A 509 -7.62 -13.54 -25.56
N GLY A 510 -6.55 -13.07 -24.92
CA GLY A 510 -5.21 -13.62 -25.14
C GLY A 510 -4.09 -12.86 -24.48
N ASP A 511 -2.90 -13.47 -24.51
CA ASP A 511 -1.65 -12.80 -24.13
C ASP A 511 -1.31 -11.74 -25.17
N GLY A 512 -1.23 -10.47 -24.78
CA GLY A 512 -0.98 -9.34 -25.67
C GLY A 512 0.24 -9.51 -26.57
N ARG A 513 1.32 -10.12 -26.04
CA ARG A 513 2.54 -10.44 -26.82
C ARG A 513 2.24 -11.38 -27.98
N ARG A 514 1.48 -12.45 -27.71
CA ARG A 514 1.14 -13.47 -28.70
C ARG A 514 0.11 -12.96 -29.70
N VAL A 515 -0.87 -12.21 -29.24
CA VAL A 515 -1.88 -11.60 -30.10
C VAL A 515 -1.20 -10.68 -31.09
N LEU A 516 -0.34 -9.75 -30.60
CA LEU A 516 0.39 -8.82 -31.46
C LEU A 516 1.33 -9.52 -32.45
N ALA A 517 2.01 -10.61 -32.05
CA ALA A 517 2.90 -11.38 -32.91
C ALA A 517 2.15 -12.15 -34.02
N ARG A 518 0.90 -12.57 -33.74
CA ARG A 518 0.07 -13.32 -34.69
C ARG A 518 -0.77 -12.45 -35.62
N MET A 519 -0.90 -11.16 -35.33
CA MET A 519 -1.61 -10.24 -36.21
C MET A 519 -0.97 -10.20 -37.59
N PRO A 520 -1.75 -10.10 -38.67
CA PRO A 520 -1.24 -9.96 -40.04
C PRO A 520 -0.16 -8.88 -40.13
N ALA A 521 0.90 -9.14 -40.91
CA ALA A 521 2.03 -8.21 -41.00
C ALA A 521 1.63 -6.81 -41.52
N ALA A 522 0.57 -6.73 -42.32
CA ALA A 522 0.02 -5.49 -42.87
C ALA A 522 -0.86 -4.69 -41.88
N GLU A 523 -1.31 -5.32 -40.78
CA GLU A 523 -2.20 -4.65 -39.82
C GLU A 523 -1.47 -3.52 -39.08
N ARG A 524 -2.04 -2.31 -39.14
CA ARG A 524 -1.48 -1.07 -38.55
C ARG A 524 -2.52 -0.36 -37.73
N PHE A 525 -2.03 0.47 -36.80
CA PHE A 525 -2.83 1.25 -35.86
C PHE A 525 -2.38 2.70 -35.83
N ASP A 526 -3.35 3.60 -35.71
CA ASP A 526 -3.11 5.03 -35.46
C ASP A 526 -2.69 5.26 -34.01
N GLY A 527 -3.11 4.38 -33.10
CA GLY A 527 -2.67 4.42 -31.72
C GLY A 527 -2.62 3.05 -31.05
N ILE A 528 -1.66 2.88 -30.16
CA ILE A 528 -1.50 1.68 -29.34
C ILE A 528 -1.33 2.07 -27.87
N VAL A 529 -1.99 1.34 -26.97
CA VAL A 529 -1.86 1.45 -25.52
C VAL A 529 -1.23 0.18 -24.98
N ILE A 530 -0.21 0.34 -24.13
CA ILE A 530 0.44 -0.73 -23.38
C ILE A 530 0.45 -0.32 -21.89
N ASP A 531 -0.49 -0.84 -21.12
CA ASP A 531 -0.62 -0.58 -19.68
C ASP A 531 -0.65 -1.90 -18.88
N PRO A 532 0.48 -2.60 -18.78
CA PRO A 532 0.55 -3.91 -18.18
C PRO A 532 0.60 -3.89 -16.66
N PRO A 533 0.15 -4.96 -15.98
CA PRO A 533 0.46 -5.17 -14.56
C PRO A 533 1.98 -5.39 -14.41
N THR A 534 2.52 -5.10 -13.22
CA THR A 534 3.95 -5.32 -12.90
C THR A 534 4.34 -6.78 -13.12
N ALA A 535 3.45 -7.71 -12.73
CA ALA A 535 3.59 -9.14 -12.90
C ALA A 535 2.21 -9.81 -13.00
N ALA A 536 2.10 -10.85 -13.79
CA ALA A 536 0.87 -11.65 -13.91
C ALA A 536 1.15 -13.07 -14.39
N ALA A 537 0.33 -14.02 -13.91
CA ALA A 537 0.31 -15.38 -14.46
C ALA A 537 -0.41 -15.38 -15.82
N ALA A 538 0.22 -15.94 -16.84
CA ALA A 538 -0.30 -16.11 -18.20
C ALA A 538 -0.34 -17.60 -18.56
N GLY A 539 -1.18 -18.37 -17.89
CA GLY A 539 -1.21 -19.83 -17.97
C GLY A 539 0.10 -20.42 -17.41
N ARG A 540 0.80 -21.26 -18.21
CA ARG A 540 2.10 -21.84 -17.84
C ARG A 540 3.26 -20.83 -17.94
N ARG A 541 3.05 -19.61 -18.39
CA ARG A 541 4.06 -18.57 -18.54
C ARG A 541 3.73 -17.41 -17.62
N PHE A 542 4.75 -16.70 -17.22
CA PHE A 542 4.66 -15.55 -16.34
C PHE A 542 5.01 -14.28 -17.11
N TRP A 543 4.16 -13.27 -17.01
CA TRP A 543 4.44 -11.91 -17.47
C TRP A 543 5.26 -11.16 -16.40
N SER A 544 6.28 -10.44 -16.82
CA SER A 544 7.02 -9.52 -15.98
C SER A 544 7.39 -8.27 -16.79
N VAL A 545 7.05 -7.10 -16.27
CA VAL A 545 7.43 -5.82 -16.88
C VAL A 545 8.92 -5.76 -17.18
N ARG A 546 9.76 -6.23 -16.26
CA ARG A 546 11.22 -6.18 -16.40
C ARG A 546 11.78 -6.99 -17.58
N ARG A 547 11.13 -8.08 -17.92
CA ARG A 547 11.58 -9.00 -18.98
C ARG A 547 10.85 -8.77 -20.30
N ASP A 548 9.55 -8.50 -20.24
CA ASP A 548 8.67 -8.66 -21.38
C ASP A 548 8.22 -7.32 -21.99
N LEU A 549 8.42 -6.18 -21.29
CA LEU A 549 7.93 -4.88 -21.76
C LEU A 549 8.72 -4.38 -22.99
N ALA A 550 10.05 -4.43 -22.95
CA ALA A 550 10.89 -3.91 -24.02
C ALA A 550 10.58 -4.58 -25.38
N PRO A 551 10.61 -5.92 -25.53
CA PRO A 551 10.28 -6.55 -26.81
C PRO A 551 8.82 -6.29 -27.26
N LEU A 552 7.89 -6.09 -26.32
CA LEU A 552 6.51 -5.74 -26.64
C LEU A 552 6.41 -4.34 -27.22
N VAL A 553 7.12 -3.37 -26.64
CA VAL A 553 7.21 -1.98 -27.13
C VAL A 553 7.77 -1.95 -28.55
N GLY A 554 8.89 -2.62 -28.82
CA GLY A 554 9.48 -2.71 -30.15
C GLY A 554 8.53 -3.33 -31.19
N SER A 555 7.78 -4.35 -30.76
CA SER A 555 6.76 -4.97 -31.63
C SER A 555 5.58 -4.04 -31.91
N ALA A 556 5.14 -3.26 -30.92
CA ALA A 556 4.06 -2.28 -31.06
C ALA A 556 4.46 -1.11 -31.97
N LEU A 557 5.68 -0.58 -31.80
CA LEU A 557 6.20 0.51 -32.64
C LEU A 557 6.18 0.17 -34.15
N ARG A 558 6.51 -1.08 -34.51
CA ARG A 558 6.43 -1.56 -35.91
C ARG A 558 5.00 -1.60 -36.44
N ARG A 559 4.00 -1.61 -35.56
CA ARG A 559 2.56 -1.66 -35.94
C ARG A 559 1.90 -0.30 -36.01
N LEU A 560 2.60 0.78 -35.64
CA LEU A 560 2.07 2.12 -35.82
C LEU A 560 2.12 2.55 -37.29
N VAL A 561 1.12 3.30 -37.72
CA VAL A 561 1.20 4.07 -38.98
C VAL A 561 2.21 5.22 -38.82
N PRO A 562 2.75 5.80 -39.90
CA PRO A 562 3.44 7.08 -39.82
C PRO A 562 2.56 8.14 -39.16
N GLY A 563 3.08 8.88 -38.18
CA GLY A 563 2.32 9.81 -37.34
C GLY A 563 1.55 9.16 -36.19
N GLY A 564 1.49 7.83 -36.11
CA GLY A 564 0.77 7.09 -35.06
C GLY A 564 1.39 7.24 -33.68
N THR A 565 0.60 7.02 -32.66
CA THR A 565 0.93 7.29 -31.25
C THR A 565 0.98 6.00 -30.42
N LEU A 566 1.97 5.89 -29.55
CA LEU A 566 2.10 4.82 -28.54
C LEU A 566 2.08 5.41 -27.15
N LEU A 567 1.16 4.96 -26.31
CA LEU A 567 1.23 5.13 -24.87
C LEU A 567 1.80 3.87 -24.24
N VAL A 568 2.86 4.01 -23.46
CA VAL A 568 3.42 2.94 -22.62
C VAL A 568 3.36 3.38 -21.19
N CYS A 569 2.80 2.53 -20.32
CA CYS A 569 2.77 2.74 -18.88
C CYS A 569 3.46 1.59 -18.16
N ARG A 570 3.96 1.85 -16.98
CA ARG A 570 4.40 0.83 -16.04
C ARG A 570 4.26 1.30 -14.60
N ASN A 571 4.16 0.34 -13.70
CA ASN A 571 4.10 0.57 -12.27
C ASN A 571 5.16 -0.31 -11.59
N ASP A 572 6.45 0.09 -11.64
CA ASP A 572 7.58 -0.63 -11.03
C ASP A 572 8.52 0.36 -10.34
N ARG A 573 8.50 0.33 -9.00
CA ARG A 573 9.32 1.21 -8.14
C ARG A 573 10.82 1.09 -8.41
N ALA A 574 11.30 -0.11 -8.77
CA ALA A 574 12.73 -0.36 -8.95
C ALA A 574 13.27 0.08 -10.32
N MET A 575 12.40 0.38 -11.28
CA MET A 575 12.79 0.74 -12.65
C MET A 575 12.46 2.19 -13.02
N ARG A 576 12.08 3.01 -12.05
CA ARG A 576 11.65 4.39 -12.31
C ARG A 576 12.72 5.23 -13.01
N GLY A 577 12.28 6.13 -13.91
CA GLY A 577 13.12 7.05 -14.66
C GLY A 577 13.74 6.48 -15.93
N ALA A 578 13.44 5.22 -16.28
CA ALA A 578 14.06 4.57 -17.44
C ALA A 578 13.06 4.21 -18.56
N LEU A 579 11.76 4.56 -18.43
CA LEU A 579 10.77 4.15 -19.43
C LEU A 579 10.94 4.88 -20.76
N ALA A 580 11.22 6.17 -20.74
CA ALA A 580 11.47 6.95 -21.95
C ALA A 580 12.67 6.39 -22.74
N ARG A 581 13.78 6.12 -22.03
CA ARG A 581 14.97 5.51 -22.61
C ARG A 581 14.68 4.13 -23.20
N LEU A 582 13.91 3.29 -22.50
CA LEU A 582 13.48 1.99 -23.03
C LEU A 582 12.71 2.13 -24.34
N VAL A 583 11.80 3.11 -24.45
CA VAL A 583 11.04 3.35 -25.67
C VAL A 583 11.94 3.84 -26.80
N GLU A 584 12.93 4.69 -26.54
CA GLU A 584 13.92 5.15 -27.52
C GLU A 584 14.82 4.02 -28.03
N GLU A 585 15.32 3.17 -27.13
CA GLU A 585 16.14 2.02 -27.47
C GLU A 585 15.34 1.03 -28.36
N GLU A 586 14.09 0.76 -27.98
CA GLU A 586 13.23 -0.14 -28.76
C GLU A 586 12.76 0.47 -30.09
N ALA A 587 12.62 1.80 -30.19
CA ALA A 587 12.36 2.47 -31.44
C ALA A 587 13.56 2.34 -32.40
N THR A 588 14.78 2.47 -31.89
CA THR A 588 16.01 2.24 -32.65
C THR A 588 16.13 0.80 -33.12
N HIS A 589 15.90 -0.20 -32.25
CA HIS A 589 15.90 -1.61 -32.61
C HIS A 589 14.79 -1.96 -33.63
N ALA A 590 13.66 -1.27 -33.55
CA ALA A 590 12.55 -1.44 -34.50
C ALA A 590 12.73 -0.69 -35.82
N SER A 591 13.80 0.13 -35.98
CA SER A 591 14.03 1.05 -37.10
C SER A 591 12.85 2.01 -37.30
N VAL A 592 12.27 2.51 -36.20
CA VAL A 592 11.16 3.46 -36.17
C VAL A 592 11.67 4.81 -35.65
N ALA A 593 11.61 5.85 -36.48
CA ALA A 593 11.92 7.19 -36.03
C ALA A 593 10.77 7.78 -35.20
N LEU A 594 11.08 8.40 -34.09
CA LEU A 594 10.13 9.12 -33.25
C LEU A 594 10.19 10.62 -33.52
N ALA A 595 9.03 11.23 -33.74
CA ALA A 595 8.89 12.69 -33.86
C ALA A 595 8.73 13.35 -32.49
N ARG A 596 8.18 12.61 -31.52
CA ARG A 596 7.90 13.10 -30.16
C ARG A 596 8.04 11.96 -29.17
N LEU A 597 8.61 12.29 -28.01
CA LEU A 597 8.62 11.42 -26.84
C LEU A 597 8.44 12.31 -25.62
N GLU A 598 7.40 12.10 -24.86
CA GLU A 598 7.07 12.94 -23.70
C GLU A 598 6.56 12.11 -22.51
N SER A 599 6.73 12.66 -21.33
CA SER A 599 6.15 12.08 -20.12
C SER A 599 4.63 12.19 -20.15
N ALA A 600 3.97 11.13 -19.74
CA ALA A 600 2.52 11.02 -19.59
C ALA A 600 2.16 10.76 -18.11
N PRO A 601 2.37 11.75 -17.21
CA PRO A 601 2.16 11.60 -15.78
C PRO A 601 0.68 11.43 -15.44
N PRO A 602 0.36 10.94 -14.23
CA PRO A 602 -1.00 10.90 -13.71
C PRO A 602 -1.55 12.31 -13.47
N GLY A 603 -2.80 12.39 -13.05
CA GLY A 603 -3.47 13.66 -12.76
C GLY A 603 -2.97 14.34 -11.47
N PRO A 604 -3.40 15.60 -11.24
CA PRO A 604 -2.98 16.39 -10.08
C PRO A 604 -3.45 15.80 -8.74
N ASP A 605 -4.38 14.89 -8.76
CA ASP A 605 -4.84 14.12 -7.60
C ASP A 605 -3.88 13.01 -7.16
N PHE A 606 -2.83 12.74 -7.97
CA PHE A 606 -1.71 11.86 -7.65
C PHE A 606 -0.39 12.68 -7.59
N PRO A 607 -0.24 13.59 -6.61
CA PRO A 607 0.95 14.39 -6.52
C PRO A 607 2.18 13.53 -6.19
N SER A 608 3.32 13.82 -6.82
CA SER A 608 4.60 13.25 -6.45
C SER A 608 5.27 14.06 -5.34
N LEU A 609 6.08 13.41 -4.53
CA LEU A 609 6.90 14.03 -3.50
C LEU A 609 8.37 13.98 -3.94
N PRO A 610 9.06 15.14 -4.11
CA PRO A 610 10.48 15.16 -4.43
C PRO A 610 11.30 14.39 -3.39
N GLY A 611 12.25 13.58 -3.85
CA GLY A 611 13.07 12.72 -2.98
C GLY A 611 12.41 11.42 -2.54
N PHE A 612 11.21 11.12 -3.04
CA PHE A 612 10.47 9.90 -2.71
C PHE A 612 9.97 9.15 -3.96
N PRO A 613 10.87 8.57 -4.74
CA PRO A 613 10.48 7.83 -5.94
C PRO A 613 9.61 6.61 -5.67
N GLU A 614 9.74 5.98 -4.51
CA GLU A 614 8.96 4.80 -4.11
C GLU A 614 7.47 5.11 -3.90
N GLY A 615 7.13 6.36 -3.61
CA GLY A 615 5.75 6.81 -3.42
C GLY A 615 4.99 7.08 -4.71
N ASP A 616 5.71 7.12 -5.83
CA ASP A 616 5.14 7.33 -7.15
C ASP A 616 5.71 6.28 -8.12
N PRO A 617 5.22 5.04 -8.04
CA PRO A 617 5.72 3.94 -8.86
C PRO A 617 5.25 4.01 -10.31
N PHE A 618 4.29 4.89 -10.62
CA PHE A 618 3.74 5.06 -11.96
C PHE A 618 4.70 5.82 -12.87
N GLU A 619 4.87 5.32 -14.08
CA GLU A 619 5.56 5.97 -15.19
C GLU A 619 4.74 5.79 -16.46
N GLY A 620 4.46 6.89 -17.16
CA GLY A 620 3.81 6.91 -18.45
C GLY A 620 4.67 7.68 -19.46
N VAL A 621 4.72 7.17 -20.67
CA VAL A 621 5.43 7.79 -21.81
C VAL A 621 4.53 7.75 -23.04
N LEU A 622 4.39 8.89 -23.69
CA LEU A 622 3.70 9.06 -24.96
C LEU A 622 4.74 9.28 -26.06
N ALA A 623 4.78 8.35 -27.01
CA ALA A 623 5.67 8.41 -28.17
C ALA A 623 4.85 8.59 -29.46
N GLN A 624 5.33 9.41 -30.39
CA GLN A 624 4.74 9.56 -31.72
C GLN A 624 5.75 9.13 -32.78
N ARG A 625 5.34 8.21 -33.64
CA ARG A 625 6.12 7.82 -34.81
C ARG A 625 6.22 9.00 -35.80
N SER A 626 7.38 9.26 -36.40
CA SER A 626 7.55 10.28 -37.43
C SER A 626 6.61 9.99 -38.62
N ALA A 627 5.91 11.01 -39.08
CA ALA A 627 5.23 10.98 -40.37
C ALA A 627 6.32 10.97 -41.42
N GLY A 628 6.54 9.87 -42.14
CA GLY A 628 7.64 9.72 -43.06
C GLY A 628 7.83 10.96 -43.91
N GLY A 629 8.91 11.70 -43.68
CA GLY A 629 9.35 12.77 -44.55
C GLY A 629 9.73 12.14 -45.89
N GLY A 630 9.10 12.60 -46.94
CA GLY A 630 9.60 12.34 -48.28
C GLY A 630 11.08 12.73 -48.31
N ARG A 631 11.95 11.85 -48.72
CA ARG A 631 13.30 12.20 -49.10
C ARG A 631 13.18 13.36 -50.08
N SER A 632 13.48 14.56 -49.67
CA SER A 632 13.81 15.64 -50.61
C SER A 632 15.00 15.09 -51.39
N ARG A 633 14.78 14.69 -52.64
CA ARG A 633 15.82 14.57 -53.64
C ARG A 633 16.41 15.96 -53.72
N SER A 634 17.57 16.17 -53.08
CA SER A 634 18.45 17.26 -53.48
C SER A 634 18.88 16.97 -54.92
N GLU A 635 18.23 17.64 -55.87
CA GLU A 635 18.75 17.76 -57.23
C GLU A 635 20.14 18.38 -57.11
N GLY A 636 21.11 17.57 -57.47
CA GLY A 636 22.47 18.05 -57.63
C GLY A 636 22.54 19.03 -58.79
N VAL A 637 22.69 20.31 -58.49
CA VAL A 637 23.22 21.28 -59.42
C VAL A 637 24.74 21.27 -59.26
N GLY A 638 25.39 20.71 -60.28
CA GLY A 638 26.82 20.80 -60.44
C GLY A 638 27.25 22.26 -60.67
N GLY A 639 28.26 22.70 -60.00
CA GLY A 639 28.89 23.98 -60.19
C GLY A 639 30.35 23.90 -59.75
N MET A 640 31.21 23.96 -60.76
CA MET A 640 32.68 23.98 -60.67
C MET A 640 33.24 25.16 -59.89
N GLY A 641 34.32 24.93 -59.17
CA GLY A 641 35.45 25.81 -59.38
C GLY A 641 36.05 26.52 -58.14
N GLN A 642 37.32 26.19 -57.87
CA GLN A 642 38.41 27.01 -57.35
C GLN A 642 38.34 27.48 -55.88
N GLY A 643 39.21 27.07 -55.01
CA GLY A 643 40.61 27.42 -54.93
C GLY A 643 40.84 28.58 -53.96
N GLY A 644 41.37 28.31 -52.76
CA GLY A 644 41.77 29.39 -51.86
C GLY A 644 42.36 28.88 -50.54
N ARG A 645 43.65 28.99 -50.39
CA ARG A 645 44.53 28.56 -49.29
C ARG A 645 44.48 29.48 -48.08
N ARG A 646 44.74 28.84 -46.91
CA ARG A 646 45.43 29.37 -45.69
C ARG A 646 44.68 30.39 -44.82
N ALA A 647 44.58 30.16 -43.51
CA ALA A 647 45.68 30.36 -42.56
C ALA A 647 45.21 29.93 -41.14
N ARG A 648 46.15 29.38 -40.39
CA ARG A 648 46.09 29.09 -38.96
C ARG A 648 46.11 30.38 -38.17
N HIS A 649 45.37 30.48 -37.07
CA HIS A 649 45.90 31.09 -35.85
C HIS A 649 45.29 30.42 -34.60
N ARG A 650 46.22 30.14 -33.68
CA ARG A 650 46.00 29.71 -32.29
C ARG A 650 45.80 30.96 -31.43
N SER A 651 45.09 30.78 -30.37
CA SER A 651 45.26 31.28 -28.99
C SER A 651 43.86 31.39 -28.38
N GLY A 652 43.52 30.97 -27.24
CA GLY A 652 44.19 30.78 -25.97
C GLY A 652 43.35 31.40 -24.89
N ALA A 653 43.07 30.61 -23.89
CA ALA A 653 42.84 30.99 -22.48
C ALA A 653 41.50 31.60 -22.01
N SER A 654 40.88 30.85 -21.11
CA SER A 654 40.53 31.19 -19.70
C SER A 654 39.31 32.08 -19.39
N GLY A 655 38.59 31.63 -18.39
CA GLY A 655 37.90 32.46 -17.36
C GLY A 655 36.43 32.17 -17.26
N GLU A 656 36.09 31.33 -16.34
CA GLU A 656 35.47 31.57 -15.03
C GLU A 656 34.12 32.29 -14.97
N LEU A 657 33.24 31.61 -14.23
CA LEU A 657 32.20 32.12 -13.31
C LEU A 657 30.90 32.75 -13.89
N LEU A 658 29.82 32.08 -13.83
CA LEU A 658 28.78 32.21 -12.76
C LEU A 658 27.76 31.10 -12.92
#